data_6404b49f4cdeeb2b82823221b406afd4
#
_entry.id   6404b49f4cdeeb2b82823221b406afd4
#
_cell.length_a   1.000
_cell.length_b   1.000
_cell.length_c   1.000
_cell.angle_alpha   90.00
_cell.angle_beta   90.00
_cell.angle_gamma   90.00
#
_symmetry.space_group_name_H-M   'P 1'
#
loop_
_entity.id
_entity.type
_entity.pdbx_description
1 polymer ?
#
loop_
_entity_poly.entity_id
_entity_poly.type
_entity_poly.pdbx_seq_one_letter_code
_entity_poly.pdbx_strand_id
1 'polypeptide(L)'
;MLRTHTCGELTINDINKTVTLSGWAQISRNLGGMTFIDLRDRYGITQLAFNLDWDKNLCDQARAVGREFVLQATGEVIERQSKNKNNPTGDIEIKVTTLTVLNGSLTPPFVIEDTTDVSDEIRLKYRYLDLRRNIVRKNLELRHRMAIETRNYLDKLDFLEVETPVLIKSTPEGARDFVVPSRMNQGQFYALPQSPQTFKQLLMVAGFDRYYQIVKCFRDEDLRADRQPEFTQIDCEMSFVEQKDILETFEGLVRHLFKAVKNIDMPHVPHMTYADAMNFYGNDKPDTRFDMKFVTITDIAKGKGFPVFDNAESVIGICAKGAAEYTRKQLDELTDFVKRPQIGATGLIYARHNSDGTIKSSVDKFFNEADLKEWSSVFKSEPGDLILIMAGATEKTQKALSELRLEMGTRLGLRDKDNFSALWVVDFPLLEWNDGDPNLLASLAGRWHAKHHPFTSPKPEDMALLKTDPGAVRANAYDLVINGVEVGGGSIRIHDKTIQAQMFDLLGFTKDEAQKQFGFLMNAFEFGAPPHGGLAFGFDRLCSLFGGSDSIRDFIAFPKNNSGRDMMIDSPSEISDEQKNELNLFSIILNKANPEFTFVLHDKRDKITLTSCRYNEASSINENIATVAKVKITSGIIIEKAPAID
;
A
#
# COMPACT_ATOMS: atom_id res chain seq x y z
N MET A 1 40.62 -3.59 -6.92
CA MET A 1 39.23 -4.06 -7.22
C MET A 1 39.33 -5.24 -8.18
N LEU A 2 38.38 -6.16 -8.13
CA LEU A 2 38.35 -7.34 -9.02
C LEU A 2 37.87 -7.03 -10.45
N ARG A 3 37.64 -5.76 -10.78
CA ARG A 3 37.28 -5.28 -12.11
C ARG A 3 37.79 -3.86 -12.32
N THR A 4 38.12 -3.54 -13.58
CA THR A 4 38.50 -2.18 -14.01
C THR A 4 37.29 -1.39 -14.50
N HIS A 5 36.32 -2.08 -15.11
CA HIS A 5 35.10 -1.50 -15.71
C HIS A 5 33.88 -2.33 -15.35
N THR A 6 32.70 -1.72 -15.48
CA THR A 6 31.40 -2.42 -15.37
C THR A 6 31.01 -3.02 -16.72
N CYS A 7 30.02 -3.94 -16.70
CA CYS A 7 29.53 -4.56 -17.95
C CYS A 7 28.59 -3.65 -18.76
N GLY A 8 28.38 -2.40 -18.36
CA GLY A 8 27.47 -1.48 -19.04
C GLY A 8 28.11 -0.19 -19.56
N GLU A 9 29.39 0.07 -19.28
CA GLU A 9 30.00 1.39 -19.58
C GLU A 9 30.91 1.43 -20.81
N LEU A 10 31.35 0.26 -21.30
CA LEU A 10 32.26 0.19 -22.43
C LEU A 10 31.54 0.52 -23.76
N THR A 11 32.23 1.28 -24.60
CA THR A 11 31.74 1.74 -25.88
C THR A 11 32.75 1.51 -27.01
N ILE A 12 32.43 1.86 -28.24
CA ILE A 12 33.33 1.81 -29.40
C ILE A 12 34.61 2.65 -29.20
N ASN A 13 34.57 3.66 -28.30
CA ASN A 13 35.73 4.50 -28.00
C ASN A 13 36.75 3.79 -27.08
N ASP A 14 36.43 2.61 -26.58
CA ASP A 14 37.27 1.85 -25.69
C ASP A 14 38.05 0.72 -26.41
N ILE A 15 37.94 0.63 -27.73
CA ILE A 15 38.64 -0.35 -28.55
C ILE A 15 40.15 -0.31 -28.26
N ASN A 16 40.79 -1.47 -28.29
CA ASN A 16 42.20 -1.76 -27.96
C ASN A 16 42.59 -1.56 -26.50
N LYS A 17 41.65 -1.18 -25.60
CA LYS A 17 41.93 -1.17 -24.16
C LYS A 17 41.88 -2.59 -23.61
N THR A 18 42.82 -2.89 -22.71
CA THR A 18 42.75 -4.11 -21.91
C THR A 18 41.91 -3.80 -20.65
N VAL A 19 40.84 -4.57 -20.45
CA VAL A 19 39.89 -4.42 -19.35
C VAL A 19 39.69 -5.71 -18.58
N THR A 20 39.32 -5.59 -17.32
CA THR A 20 38.87 -6.71 -16.49
C THR A 20 37.42 -6.46 -16.10
N LEU A 21 36.54 -7.39 -16.44
CA LEU A 21 35.12 -7.38 -16.07
C LEU A 21 34.84 -8.50 -15.06
N SER A 22 33.86 -8.28 -14.19
CA SER A 22 33.36 -9.32 -13.28
C SER A 22 31.84 -9.26 -13.23
N GLY A 23 31.18 -10.43 -13.27
CA GLY A 23 29.73 -10.53 -13.30
C GLY A 23 29.24 -11.98 -13.36
N TRP A 24 27.99 -12.15 -13.72
CA TRP A 24 27.32 -13.43 -13.87
C TRP A 24 27.18 -13.81 -15.36
N ALA A 25 27.49 -15.06 -15.70
CA ALA A 25 27.28 -15.62 -17.03
C ALA A 25 25.78 -15.82 -17.30
N GLN A 26 25.15 -14.87 -17.98
CA GLN A 26 23.72 -14.94 -18.26
C GLN A 26 23.38 -15.97 -19.33
N ILE A 27 24.07 -15.91 -20.46
CA ILE A 27 23.92 -16.83 -21.60
C ILE A 27 25.30 -17.25 -22.08
N SER A 28 25.47 -18.54 -22.35
CA SER A 28 26.65 -19.09 -23.05
C SER A 28 26.18 -19.71 -24.35
N ARG A 29 26.86 -19.37 -25.46
CA ARG A 29 26.58 -19.87 -26.83
C ARG A 29 27.83 -20.47 -27.40
N ASN A 30 27.74 -21.72 -27.82
CA ASN A 30 28.82 -22.44 -28.51
C ASN A 30 28.47 -22.56 -30.00
N LEU A 31 29.24 -21.93 -30.87
CA LEU A 31 29.06 -21.88 -32.31
C LEU A 31 30.25 -22.53 -33.02
N GLY A 32 30.57 -23.76 -32.68
CA GLY A 32 31.66 -24.52 -33.26
C GLY A 32 33.03 -24.03 -32.83
N GLY A 33 33.73 -23.25 -33.66
CA GLY A 33 35.04 -22.67 -33.35
C GLY A 33 35.05 -21.54 -32.36
N MET A 34 33.88 -20.95 -32.04
CA MET A 34 33.75 -19.81 -31.16
C MET A 34 32.79 -20.09 -29.99
N THR A 35 33.08 -19.54 -28.83
CA THR A 35 32.18 -19.51 -27.67
C THR A 35 31.96 -18.07 -27.27
N PHE A 36 30.71 -17.71 -26.98
CA PHE A 36 30.33 -16.40 -26.51
C PHE A 36 29.62 -16.51 -25.17
N ILE A 37 30.01 -15.64 -24.23
CA ILE A 37 29.35 -15.54 -22.92
C ILE A 37 28.87 -14.10 -22.75
N ASP A 38 27.57 -13.93 -22.48
CA ASP A 38 27.02 -12.64 -22.09
C ASP A 38 27.25 -12.49 -20.59
N LEU A 39 28.21 -11.66 -20.20
CA LEU A 39 28.55 -11.35 -18.82
C LEU A 39 27.70 -10.18 -18.35
N ARG A 40 26.92 -10.37 -17.29
CA ARG A 40 26.00 -9.39 -16.74
C ARG A 40 26.44 -8.95 -15.35
N ASP A 41 26.37 -7.65 -15.11
CA ASP A 41 26.42 -7.08 -13.76
C ASP A 41 25.21 -6.16 -13.53
N ARG A 42 25.23 -5.32 -12.49
CA ARG A 42 24.17 -4.34 -12.20
C ARG A 42 24.01 -3.31 -13.33
N TYR A 43 25.06 -2.97 -14.03
CA TYR A 43 25.13 -1.83 -14.95
C TYR A 43 24.79 -2.21 -16.38
N GLY A 44 24.97 -3.48 -16.74
CA GLY A 44 24.68 -3.92 -18.11
C GLY A 44 25.16 -5.33 -18.42
N ILE A 45 25.30 -5.59 -19.71
CA ILE A 45 25.72 -6.90 -20.27
C ILE A 45 26.80 -6.62 -21.30
N THR A 46 27.93 -7.28 -21.20
CA THR A 46 29.00 -7.25 -22.20
C THR A 46 29.29 -8.66 -22.71
N GLN A 47 29.39 -8.81 -24.02
CA GLN A 47 29.75 -10.08 -24.63
C GLN A 47 31.25 -10.39 -24.46
N LEU A 48 31.55 -11.56 -23.96
CA LEU A 48 32.89 -12.15 -23.94
C LEU A 48 33.03 -13.09 -25.15
N ALA A 49 34.12 -12.98 -25.91
CA ALA A 49 34.39 -13.77 -27.08
C ALA A 49 35.63 -14.66 -26.88
N PHE A 50 35.48 -15.92 -27.22
CA PHE A 50 36.53 -16.97 -27.17
C PHE A 50 36.57 -17.69 -28.51
N ASN A 51 37.77 -17.90 -29.04
CA ASN A 51 37.97 -18.58 -30.32
C ASN A 51 39.03 -19.65 -30.17
N LEU A 52 38.79 -20.83 -30.73
CA LEU A 52 39.76 -21.95 -30.75
C LEU A 52 41.09 -21.56 -31.40
N ASP A 53 41.05 -20.67 -32.40
CA ASP A 53 42.25 -20.20 -33.09
C ASP A 53 43.06 -19.19 -32.24
N TRP A 54 42.46 -18.55 -31.24
CA TRP A 54 43.15 -17.64 -30.32
C TRP A 54 43.81 -18.41 -29.18
N ASP A 55 43.01 -19.22 -28.47
CA ASP A 55 43.42 -20.07 -27.37
C ASP A 55 42.43 -21.22 -27.17
N LYS A 56 42.85 -22.42 -27.50
CA LYS A 56 42.02 -23.62 -27.38
C LYS A 56 41.65 -23.93 -25.93
N ASN A 57 42.60 -23.80 -25.00
CA ASN A 57 42.36 -24.15 -23.59
C ASN A 57 41.36 -23.19 -22.96
N LEU A 58 41.48 -21.90 -23.26
CA LEU A 58 40.59 -20.86 -22.78
C LEU A 58 39.18 -21.02 -23.38
N CYS A 59 39.08 -21.41 -24.66
CA CYS A 59 37.80 -21.67 -25.30
C CYS A 59 37.11 -22.90 -24.69
N ASP A 60 37.86 -23.98 -24.39
CA ASP A 60 37.34 -25.17 -23.72
C ASP A 60 36.91 -24.87 -22.27
N GLN A 61 37.64 -24.01 -21.56
CA GLN A 61 37.24 -23.52 -20.25
C GLN A 61 35.92 -22.71 -20.34
N ALA A 62 35.77 -21.85 -21.34
CA ALA A 62 34.56 -21.07 -21.54
C ALA A 62 33.33 -21.94 -21.85
N ARG A 63 33.52 -23.06 -22.56
CA ARG A 63 32.45 -24.05 -22.85
C ARG A 63 31.89 -24.72 -21.60
N ALA A 64 32.73 -24.88 -20.57
CA ALA A 64 32.34 -25.50 -19.30
C ALA A 64 31.57 -24.52 -18.37
N VAL A 65 31.45 -23.23 -18.73
CA VAL A 65 30.75 -22.24 -17.95
C VAL A 65 29.24 -22.46 -18.03
N GLY A 66 28.63 -22.69 -16.88
CA GLY A 66 27.18 -22.76 -16.71
C GLY A 66 26.50 -21.38 -16.53
N ARG A 67 25.18 -21.38 -16.63
CA ARG A 67 24.38 -20.16 -16.33
C ARG A 67 24.60 -19.70 -14.90
N GLU A 68 24.66 -18.37 -14.73
CA GLU A 68 24.82 -17.69 -13.45
C GLU A 68 26.14 -18.00 -12.71
N PHE A 69 27.13 -18.62 -13.36
CA PHE A 69 28.49 -18.70 -12.84
C PHE A 69 29.04 -17.29 -12.64
N VAL A 70 29.72 -17.04 -11.55
CA VAL A 70 30.39 -15.76 -11.28
C VAL A 70 31.77 -15.82 -11.93
N LEU A 71 32.01 -14.92 -12.86
CA LEU A 71 33.21 -14.88 -13.67
C LEU A 71 33.99 -13.58 -13.46
N GLN A 72 35.30 -13.68 -13.61
CA GLN A 72 36.20 -12.58 -13.91
C GLN A 72 36.87 -12.87 -15.26
N ALA A 73 36.78 -11.91 -16.17
CA ALA A 73 37.38 -12.03 -17.51
C ALA A 73 38.24 -10.79 -17.79
N THR A 74 39.49 -11.02 -18.17
CA THR A 74 40.41 -9.98 -18.65
C THR A 74 40.62 -10.17 -20.16
N GLY A 75 40.59 -9.10 -20.91
CA GLY A 75 40.78 -9.14 -22.35
C GLY A 75 40.78 -7.76 -23.00
N GLU A 76 40.97 -7.77 -24.30
CA GLU A 76 40.99 -6.59 -25.15
C GLU A 76 39.58 -6.27 -25.64
N VAL A 77 39.19 -4.99 -25.59
CA VAL A 77 37.95 -4.50 -26.17
C VAL A 77 38.11 -4.47 -27.70
N ILE A 78 37.29 -5.23 -28.41
CA ILE A 78 37.29 -5.26 -29.88
C ILE A 78 35.89 -4.87 -30.41
N GLU A 79 35.85 -4.42 -31.67
CA GLU A 79 34.59 -4.13 -32.36
C GLU A 79 33.87 -5.45 -32.68
N ARG A 80 32.60 -5.53 -32.37
CA ARG A 80 31.76 -6.68 -32.60
C ARG A 80 31.41 -6.80 -34.09
N GLN A 81 31.60 -7.98 -34.66
CA GLN A 81 31.25 -8.24 -36.07
C GLN A 81 29.74 -8.14 -36.33
N SER A 82 28.93 -8.67 -35.40
CA SER A 82 27.47 -8.60 -35.48
C SER A 82 26.94 -7.71 -34.35
N LYS A 83 26.73 -6.43 -34.66
CA LYS A 83 26.29 -5.40 -33.70
C LYS A 83 24.90 -5.69 -33.16
N ASN A 84 24.68 -5.47 -31.87
CA ASN A 84 23.39 -5.62 -31.19
C ASN A 84 22.88 -4.26 -30.70
N LYS A 85 22.00 -3.63 -31.47
CA LYS A 85 21.43 -2.32 -31.16
C LYS A 85 20.56 -2.29 -29.90
N ASN A 86 20.13 -3.44 -29.38
CA ASN A 86 19.31 -3.56 -28.19
C ASN A 86 20.13 -3.54 -26.89
N ASN A 87 21.46 -3.56 -26.99
CA ASN A 87 22.36 -3.53 -25.84
C ASN A 87 23.28 -2.28 -25.93
N PRO A 88 23.39 -1.46 -24.89
CA PRO A 88 24.28 -0.28 -24.88
C PRO A 88 25.74 -0.61 -25.24
N THR A 89 26.24 -1.81 -24.87
CA THR A 89 27.58 -2.30 -25.19
C THR A 89 27.61 -3.18 -26.47
N GLY A 90 26.53 -3.17 -27.25
CA GLY A 90 26.33 -4.09 -28.36
C GLY A 90 27.21 -3.86 -29.59
N ASP A 91 27.96 -2.77 -29.62
CA ASP A 91 28.95 -2.48 -30.69
C ASP A 91 30.31 -3.11 -30.43
N ILE A 92 30.57 -3.56 -29.17
CA ILE A 92 31.86 -4.12 -28.73
C ILE A 92 31.70 -5.51 -28.13
N GLU A 93 32.81 -6.24 -28.10
CA GLU A 93 32.95 -7.46 -27.32
C GLU A 93 34.37 -7.54 -26.73
N ILE A 94 34.58 -8.41 -25.77
CA ILE A 94 35.87 -8.60 -25.13
C ILE A 94 36.53 -9.87 -25.74
N LYS A 95 37.64 -9.70 -26.42
CA LYS A 95 38.55 -10.77 -26.77
C LYS A 95 39.29 -11.22 -25.52
N VAL A 96 38.77 -12.28 -24.87
CA VAL A 96 39.26 -12.70 -23.56
C VAL A 96 40.64 -13.34 -23.68
N THR A 97 41.54 -12.94 -22.78
CA THR A 97 42.89 -13.48 -22.61
C THR A 97 43.03 -14.27 -21.32
N THR A 98 42.19 -13.97 -20.31
CA THR A 98 42.18 -14.69 -19.03
C THR A 98 40.75 -14.83 -18.53
N LEU A 99 40.35 -16.05 -18.17
CA LEU A 99 39.05 -16.33 -17.57
C LEU A 99 39.25 -17.03 -16.22
N THR A 100 38.61 -16.49 -15.19
CA THR A 100 38.59 -17.10 -13.86
C THR A 100 37.15 -17.33 -13.45
N VAL A 101 36.81 -18.56 -13.08
CA VAL A 101 35.53 -18.85 -12.43
C VAL A 101 35.70 -18.54 -10.94
N LEU A 102 35.10 -17.44 -10.50
CA LEU A 102 35.12 -17.03 -9.10
C LEU A 102 34.22 -17.91 -8.24
N ASN A 103 33.08 -18.31 -8.80
CA ASN A 103 32.16 -19.25 -8.14
C ASN A 103 31.25 -19.92 -9.17
N GLY A 104 30.98 -21.20 -8.97
CA GLY A 104 30.00 -21.94 -9.76
C GLY A 104 28.57 -21.66 -9.31
N SER A 105 27.59 -22.06 -10.10
CA SER A 105 26.17 -21.96 -9.77
C SER A 105 25.45 -23.25 -10.13
N LEU A 106 24.46 -23.62 -9.33
CA LEU A 106 23.43 -24.58 -9.73
C LEU A 106 22.58 -23.97 -10.84
N THR A 107 21.88 -24.79 -11.59
CA THR A 107 20.88 -24.33 -12.56
C THR A 107 19.78 -23.56 -11.79
N PRO A 108 19.54 -22.27 -12.11
CA PRO A 108 18.49 -21.51 -11.45
C PRO A 108 17.10 -22.13 -11.63
N PRO A 109 16.19 -22.00 -10.65
CA PRO A 109 14.84 -22.57 -10.74
C PRO A 109 13.97 -21.89 -11.82
N PHE A 110 14.39 -20.75 -12.33
CA PHE A 110 13.79 -20.03 -13.46
C PHE A 110 14.84 -19.25 -14.23
N VAL A 111 14.49 -18.88 -15.45
CA VAL A 111 15.36 -18.03 -16.30
C VAL A 111 15.29 -16.58 -15.80
N ILE A 112 16.47 -15.99 -15.54
CA ILE A 112 16.57 -14.62 -15.02
C ILE A 112 16.47 -13.63 -16.20
N GLU A 113 15.23 -13.43 -16.66
CA GLU A 113 14.86 -12.52 -17.75
C GLU A 113 13.60 -11.73 -17.38
N ASP A 114 13.42 -10.55 -17.97
CA ASP A 114 12.29 -9.67 -17.63
C ASP A 114 10.93 -10.28 -18.01
N THR A 115 10.89 -11.17 -19.01
CA THR A 115 9.70 -11.84 -19.54
C THR A 115 9.40 -13.20 -18.90
N THR A 116 9.99 -13.53 -17.74
CA THR A 116 9.71 -14.81 -17.07
C THR A 116 8.24 -14.92 -16.66
N ASP A 117 7.65 -16.10 -16.89
CA ASP A 117 6.26 -16.46 -16.57
C ASP A 117 6.11 -17.27 -15.27
N VAL A 118 7.17 -17.35 -14.51
CA VAL A 118 7.21 -18.11 -13.24
C VAL A 118 6.32 -17.47 -12.19
N SER A 119 5.64 -18.32 -11.41
CA SER A 119 4.73 -17.90 -10.35
C SER A 119 5.40 -16.98 -9.32
N ASP A 120 4.62 -16.07 -8.73
CA ASP A 120 5.08 -15.18 -7.68
C ASP A 120 5.67 -15.94 -6.48
N GLU A 121 5.14 -17.11 -6.16
CA GLU A 121 5.64 -17.93 -5.05
C GLU A 121 7.10 -18.36 -5.25
N ILE A 122 7.45 -18.84 -6.44
CA ILE A 122 8.83 -19.23 -6.77
C ILE A 122 9.73 -18.00 -6.79
N ARG A 123 9.26 -16.88 -7.36
CA ARG A 123 10.01 -15.63 -7.40
C ARG A 123 10.28 -15.09 -5.99
N LEU A 124 9.33 -15.18 -5.07
CA LEU A 124 9.51 -14.78 -3.67
C LEU A 124 10.43 -15.73 -2.90
N LYS A 125 10.34 -17.04 -3.14
CA LYS A 125 11.23 -18.02 -2.52
C LYS A 125 12.69 -17.83 -2.93
N TYR A 126 12.93 -17.50 -4.19
CA TYR A 126 14.27 -17.24 -4.73
C TYR A 126 14.46 -15.75 -5.04
N ARG A 127 13.98 -14.88 -4.15
CA ARG A 127 13.93 -13.44 -4.38
C ARG A 127 15.29 -12.83 -4.74
N TYR A 128 16.39 -13.34 -4.19
CA TYR A 128 17.76 -12.93 -4.53
C TYR A 128 18.13 -13.20 -6.01
N LEU A 129 17.48 -14.15 -6.69
CA LEU A 129 17.62 -14.36 -8.13
C LEU A 129 16.67 -13.42 -8.91
N ASP A 130 15.44 -13.27 -8.45
CA ASP A 130 14.46 -12.37 -9.07
C ASP A 130 14.95 -10.91 -9.07
N LEU A 131 15.67 -10.49 -8.03
CA LEU A 131 16.32 -9.18 -7.91
C LEU A 131 17.41 -8.92 -8.97
N ARG A 132 17.91 -9.96 -9.67
CA ARG A 132 18.85 -9.81 -10.79
C ARG A 132 18.15 -9.36 -12.08
N ARG A 133 16.82 -9.45 -12.18
CA ARG A 133 16.05 -9.02 -13.36
C ARG A 133 16.06 -7.49 -13.44
N ASN A 134 16.18 -6.97 -14.66
CA ASN A 134 16.28 -5.53 -14.89
C ASN A 134 15.04 -4.78 -14.43
N ILE A 135 13.84 -5.34 -14.66
CA ILE A 135 12.58 -4.72 -14.25
C ILE A 135 12.51 -4.50 -12.74
N VAL A 136 12.89 -5.51 -11.95
CA VAL A 136 12.88 -5.42 -10.47
C VAL A 136 13.97 -4.47 -9.98
N ARG A 137 15.16 -4.55 -10.59
CA ARG A 137 16.27 -3.65 -10.26
C ARG A 137 15.92 -2.18 -10.52
N LYS A 138 15.34 -1.86 -11.69
CA LYS A 138 14.91 -0.50 -12.03
C LYS A 138 13.89 0.06 -11.05
N ASN A 139 12.97 -0.78 -10.54
CA ASN A 139 12.03 -0.37 -9.52
C ASN A 139 12.72 0.03 -8.20
N LEU A 140 13.75 -0.71 -7.79
CA LEU A 140 14.54 -0.37 -6.60
C LEU A 140 15.44 0.86 -6.83
N GLU A 141 15.97 1.04 -8.04
CA GLU A 141 16.71 2.24 -8.43
C GLU A 141 15.79 3.48 -8.42
N LEU A 142 14.56 3.35 -8.93
CA LEU A 142 13.54 4.39 -8.83
C LEU A 142 13.24 4.74 -7.37
N ARG A 143 13.01 3.74 -6.53
CA ARG A 143 12.80 3.94 -5.07
C ARG A 143 13.98 4.68 -4.42
N HIS A 144 15.21 4.25 -4.73
CA HIS A 144 16.42 4.93 -4.25
C HIS A 144 16.46 6.40 -4.68
N ARG A 145 16.20 6.67 -5.97
CA ARG A 145 16.20 8.04 -6.50
C ARG A 145 15.15 8.91 -5.81
N MET A 146 13.94 8.39 -5.63
CA MET A 146 12.88 9.09 -4.93
C MET A 146 13.27 9.41 -3.47
N ALA A 147 13.91 8.47 -2.76
CA ALA A 147 14.37 8.71 -1.39
C ALA A 147 15.43 9.82 -1.31
N ILE A 148 16.40 9.84 -2.24
CA ILE A 148 17.41 10.88 -2.30
C ILE A 148 16.80 12.25 -2.61
N GLU A 149 15.89 12.31 -3.60
CA GLU A 149 15.25 13.58 -3.95
C GLU A 149 14.32 14.11 -2.86
N THR A 150 13.68 13.23 -2.11
CA THR A 150 12.90 13.60 -0.91
C THR A 150 13.81 14.28 0.13
N ARG A 151 14.96 13.66 0.45
CA ARG A 151 15.94 14.24 1.38
C ARG A 151 16.47 15.58 0.88
N ASN A 152 16.86 15.66 -0.39
CA ASN A 152 17.35 16.89 -1.00
C ASN A 152 16.34 18.04 -0.93
N TYR A 153 15.05 17.75 -1.08
CA TYR A 153 13.99 18.74 -1.01
C TYR A 153 13.74 19.21 0.43
N LEU A 154 13.61 18.29 1.36
CA LEU A 154 13.30 18.58 2.76
C LEU A 154 14.48 19.27 3.48
N ASP A 155 15.72 18.86 3.21
CA ASP A 155 16.93 19.50 3.73
C ASP A 155 17.01 20.99 3.32
N LYS A 156 16.66 21.34 2.08
CA LYS A 156 16.61 22.73 1.61
C LYS A 156 15.55 23.59 2.31
N LEU A 157 14.61 22.97 2.98
CA LEU A 157 13.55 23.62 3.76
C LEU A 157 13.80 23.54 5.27
N ASP A 158 15.04 23.22 5.67
CA ASP A 158 15.49 23.11 7.06
C ASP A 158 14.75 22.03 7.88
N PHE A 159 14.29 20.94 7.24
CA PHE A 159 13.78 19.78 7.95
C PHE A 159 14.93 18.93 8.47
N LEU A 160 14.82 18.49 9.73
CA LEU A 160 15.76 17.56 10.35
C LEU A 160 15.26 16.12 10.22
N GLU A 161 16.11 15.22 9.71
CA GLU A 161 15.84 13.78 9.71
C GLU A 161 16.17 13.22 11.10
N VAL A 162 15.14 12.82 11.86
CA VAL A 162 15.31 12.33 13.24
C VAL A 162 14.70 10.94 13.36
N GLU A 163 15.51 9.97 13.81
CA GLU A 163 15.04 8.61 14.06
C GLU A 163 14.23 8.53 15.36
N THR A 164 13.12 7.79 15.30
CA THR A 164 12.24 7.52 16.44
C THR A 164 12.34 6.06 16.85
N PRO A 165 12.01 5.70 18.10
CA PRO A 165 12.07 4.31 18.56
C PRO A 165 11.15 3.38 17.77
N VAL A 166 11.64 2.15 17.52
CA VAL A 166 10.88 1.05 16.94
C VAL A 166 10.21 0.18 18.03
N LEU A 167 10.84 0.04 19.19
CA LEU A 167 10.27 -0.65 20.35
C LEU A 167 9.53 0.36 21.22
N ILE A 168 8.21 0.44 21.06
CA ILE A 168 7.38 1.44 21.75
C ILE A 168 6.31 0.76 22.61
N LYS A 169 5.52 1.55 23.29
CA LYS A 169 4.30 1.10 23.97
C LYS A 169 3.17 0.98 22.93
N SER A 170 2.31 -0.05 23.08
CA SER A 170 1.09 -0.15 22.29
C SER A 170 0.24 1.11 22.42
N THR A 171 -0.10 1.70 21.28
CA THR A 171 -0.99 2.86 21.17
C THR A 171 -2.04 2.58 20.09
N PRO A 172 -3.34 2.74 20.39
CA PRO A 172 -4.38 2.45 19.42
C PRO A 172 -4.40 3.51 18.31
N GLU A 173 -3.96 3.16 17.11
CA GLU A 173 -3.96 4.02 15.91
C GLU A 173 -4.88 3.48 14.78
N GLY A 174 -5.81 2.59 15.12
CA GLY A 174 -6.80 2.04 14.17
C GLY A 174 -6.50 0.62 13.67
N ALA A 175 -5.24 0.22 13.53
CA ALA A 175 -4.84 -1.15 13.20
C ALA A 175 -4.46 -1.96 14.45
N ARG A 176 -4.26 -3.28 14.30
CA ARG A 176 -3.66 -4.10 15.36
C ARG A 176 -2.14 -3.92 15.37
N ASP A 177 -1.56 -3.96 16.57
CA ASP A 177 -0.12 -3.88 16.76
C ASP A 177 0.55 -5.24 16.63
N PHE A 178 1.74 -5.27 16.04
CA PHE A 178 2.69 -6.35 16.29
C PHE A 178 3.34 -6.14 17.64
N VAL A 179 3.36 -7.17 18.49
CA VAL A 179 3.92 -7.09 19.84
C VAL A 179 5.16 -7.95 19.97
N VAL A 180 6.15 -7.45 20.73
CA VAL A 180 7.43 -8.10 21.00
C VAL A 180 7.58 -8.29 22.51
N PRO A 181 7.72 -9.53 23.02
CA PRO A 181 7.85 -9.78 24.45
C PRO A 181 9.17 -9.23 25.01
N SER A 182 9.13 -8.68 26.22
CA SER A 182 10.32 -8.17 26.92
C SER A 182 10.91 -9.25 27.83
N ARG A 183 12.15 -9.68 27.58
CA ARG A 183 12.87 -10.60 28.45
C ARG A 183 13.20 -9.97 29.83
N MET A 184 13.48 -8.67 29.84
CA MET A 184 13.85 -7.96 31.08
C MET A 184 12.66 -7.64 31.97
N ASN A 185 11.46 -7.49 31.38
CA ASN A 185 10.25 -7.13 32.11
C ASN A 185 9.20 -8.20 31.82
N GLN A 186 9.15 -9.23 32.68
CA GLN A 186 8.28 -10.38 32.52
C GLN A 186 6.80 -9.97 32.44
N GLY A 187 6.07 -10.54 31.46
CA GLY A 187 4.66 -10.24 31.21
C GLY A 187 4.40 -8.87 30.57
N GLN A 188 5.45 -8.14 30.17
CA GLN A 188 5.35 -6.89 29.43
C GLN A 188 5.83 -7.06 28.00
N PHE A 189 5.24 -6.27 27.11
CA PHE A 189 5.51 -6.32 25.68
C PHE A 189 5.81 -4.92 25.15
N TYR A 190 6.74 -4.85 24.22
CA TYR A 190 6.83 -3.72 23.31
C TYR A 190 5.84 -3.92 22.16
N ALA A 191 5.43 -2.83 21.52
CA ALA A 191 4.75 -2.83 20.25
C ALA A 191 5.65 -2.28 19.16
N LEU A 192 5.46 -2.71 17.91
CA LEU A 192 6.06 -2.07 16.74
C LEU A 192 5.17 -0.90 16.29
N PRO A 193 5.75 0.26 15.92
CA PRO A 193 4.98 1.47 15.65
C PRO A 193 4.14 1.35 14.37
N GLN A 194 2.87 1.72 14.46
CA GLN A 194 2.01 1.87 13.27
C GLN A 194 2.36 3.13 12.48
N SER A 195 2.87 4.15 13.18
CA SER A 195 3.46 5.38 12.68
C SER A 195 4.27 6.04 13.80
N PRO A 196 5.17 6.99 13.53
CA PRO A 196 5.88 7.75 14.57
C PRO A 196 5.04 8.91 15.16
N GLN A 197 3.70 8.85 15.08
CA GLN A 197 2.79 9.96 15.40
C GLN A 197 3.05 10.62 16.74
N THR A 198 3.18 9.85 17.79
CA THR A 198 3.39 10.38 19.15
C THR A 198 4.77 11.01 19.31
N PHE A 199 5.79 10.44 18.71
CA PHE A 199 7.17 10.95 18.82
C PHE A 199 7.38 12.22 18.01
N LYS A 200 6.81 12.32 16.81
CA LYS A 200 6.91 13.55 16.04
C LYS A 200 6.24 14.74 16.72
N GLN A 201 5.10 14.52 17.40
CA GLN A 201 4.47 15.55 18.23
C GLN A 201 5.35 15.94 19.44
N LEU A 202 6.01 14.98 20.08
CA LEU A 202 6.99 15.27 21.14
C LEU A 202 8.20 16.07 20.63
N LEU A 203 8.64 15.82 19.38
CA LEU A 203 9.70 16.64 18.75
C LEU A 203 9.26 18.09 18.53
N MET A 204 7.99 18.32 18.20
CA MET A 204 7.45 19.68 18.11
C MET A 204 7.46 20.38 19.48
N VAL A 205 7.03 19.67 20.54
CA VAL A 205 7.15 20.20 21.93
C VAL A 205 8.61 20.45 22.31
N ALA A 206 9.52 19.64 21.81
CA ALA A 206 10.97 19.81 22.05
C ALA A 206 11.62 20.93 21.21
N GLY A 207 10.86 21.61 20.35
CA GLY A 207 11.33 22.77 19.58
C GLY A 207 12.11 22.42 18.32
N PHE A 208 11.89 21.26 17.72
CA PHE A 208 12.56 20.85 16.47
C PHE A 208 11.99 21.54 15.23
N ASP A 209 10.88 22.23 15.33
CA ASP A 209 10.18 23.00 14.29
C ASP A 209 9.81 22.23 13.03
N ARG A 210 10.75 21.55 12.37
CA ARG A 210 10.54 20.79 11.13
C ARG A 210 11.24 19.45 11.21
N TYR A 211 10.45 18.40 11.26
CA TYR A 211 10.90 17.01 11.37
C TYR A 211 10.49 16.23 10.14
N TYR A 212 11.35 15.31 9.71
CA TYR A 212 10.95 14.20 8.84
C TYR A 212 11.70 12.92 9.18
N GLN A 213 11.18 11.80 8.69
CA GLN A 213 11.84 10.49 8.72
C GLN A 213 11.33 9.61 7.58
N ILE A 214 12.24 8.90 6.89
CA ILE A 214 11.84 7.79 6.01
C ILE A 214 11.85 6.53 6.86
N VAL A 215 10.68 6.16 7.38
CA VAL A 215 10.51 5.24 8.51
C VAL A 215 9.74 3.98 8.14
N LYS A 216 10.14 2.84 8.74
CA LYS A 216 9.36 1.61 8.73
C LYS A 216 8.19 1.70 9.70
N CYS A 217 7.01 1.36 9.20
CA CYS A 217 5.77 1.25 9.95
C CYS A 217 5.23 -0.17 9.86
N PHE A 218 4.46 -0.59 10.88
CA PHE A 218 4.01 -1.96 11.05
C PHE A 218 2.51 -1.98 11.36
N ARG A 219 1.73 -2.74 10.61
CA ARG A 219 0.28 -2.90 10.85
C ARG A 219 -0.13 -4.35 10.62
N ASP A 220 -0.78 -4.96 11.60
CA ASP A 220 -1.35 -6.30 11.49
C ASP A 220 -2.77 -6.20 10.92
N GLU A 221 -2.85 -6.08 9.61
CA GLU A 221 -4.08 -5.92 8.82
C GLU A 221 -4.15 -6.97 7.71
N ASP A 222 -5.33 -7.11 7.11
CA ASP A 222 -5.52 -7.93 5.92
C ASP A 222 -4.68 -7.42 4.75
N LEU A 223 -3.92 -8.32 4.15
CA LEU A 223 -3.00 -8.00 3.08
C LEU A 223 -3.71 -7.89 1.72
N ARG A 224 -3.29 -6.90 0.95
CA ARG A 224 -3.75 -6.64 -0.42
C ARG A 224 -2.56 -6.31 -1.31
N ALA A 225 -2.79 -6.07 -2.60
CA ALA A 225 -1.73 -5.68 -3.53
C ALA A 225 -1.01 -4.37 -3.11
N ASP A 226 -1.74 -3.46 -2.47
CA ASP A 226 -1.28 -2.16 -1.99
C ASP A 226 -0.99 -2.09 -0.48
N ARG A 227 -0.98 -3.26 0.21
CA ARG A 227 -0.73 -3.36 1.67
C ARG A 227 0.27 -4.45 2.00
N GLN A 228 1.20 -4.12 2.91
CA GLN A 228 2.17 -5.02 3.51
C GLN A 228 2.14 -4.85 5.03
N PRO A 229 2.45 -5.90 5.83
CA PRO A 229 2.46 -5.81 7.28
C PRO A 229 3.57 -4.88 7.81
N GLU A 230 4.62 -4.72 7.01
CA GLU A 230 5.67 -3.72 7.18
C GLU A 230 5.83 -2.89 5.90
N PHE A 231 5.76 -1.58 6.02
CA PHE A 231 5.82 -0.65 4.90
C PHE A 231 6.63 0.58 5.27
N THR A 232 6.89 1.46 4.32
CA THR A 232 7.70 2.66 4.55
C THR A 232 6.85 3.92 4.36
N GLN A 233 6.99 4.87 5.28
CA GLN A 233 6.43 6.22 5.14
C GLN A 233 7.56 7.25 5.02
N ILE A 234 7.29 8.33 4.28
CA ILE A 234 7.96 9.62 4.48
C ILE A 234 7.05 10.36 5.46
N ASP A 235 7.46 10.41 6.71
CA ASP A 235 6.69 11.04 7.79
C ASP A 235 7.26 12.40 8.12
N CYS A 236 6.40 13.43 8.20
CA CYS A 236 6.81 14.81 8.41
C CYS A 236 5.90 15.50 9.45
N GLU A 237 6.47 16.46 10.19
CA GLU A 237 5.73 17.33 11.10
C GLU A 237 6.39 18.72 11.15
N MET A 238 5.57 19.78 11.29
CA MET A 238 5.98 21.18 11.34
C MET A 238 5.28 21.91 12.47
N SER A 239 6.00 22.81 13.16
CA SER A 239 5.45 23.72 14.18
C SER A 239 5.10 25.07 13.58
N PHE A 240 4.19 25.79 14.28
CA PHE A 240 3.73 27.15 13.94
C PHE A 240 3.16 27.28 12.54
N VAL A 241 2.34 26.30 12.14
CA VAL A 241 1.75 26.20 10.81
C VAL A 241 0.23 26.06 10.85
N GLU A 242 -0.39 26.50 9.75
CA GLU A 242 -1.77 26.25 9.41
C GLU A 242 -1.87 25.20 8.28
N GLN A 243 -3.08 24.75 7.96
CA GLN A 243 -3.33 23.78 6.89
C GLN A 243 -2.66 24.18 5.56
N LYS A 244 -2.79 25.48 5.21
CA LYS A 244 -2.23 26.01 3.95
C LYS A 244 -0.72 25.79 3.85
N ASP A 245 0.02 26.03 4.92
CA ASP A 245 1.48 25.89 4.93
C ASP A 245 1.91 24.45 4.67
N ILE A 246 1.17 23.48 5.25
CA ILE A 246 1.40 22.04 5.03
C ILE A 246 1.12 21.68 3.57
N LEU A 247 -0.02 22.10 3.03
CA LEU A 247 -0.41 21.77 1.66
C LEU A 247 0.61 22.34 0.66
N GLU A 248 1.01 23.61 0.80
CA GLU A 248 2.00 24.25 -0.07
C GLU A 248 3.37 23.57 0.00
N THR A 249 3.84 23.23 1.21
CA THR A 249 5.14 22.58 1.42
C THR A 249 5.18 21.21 0.75
N PHE A 250 4.15 20.38 0.95
CA PHE A 250 4.16 19.01 0.47
C PHE A 250 3.66 18.86 -0.99
N GLU A 251 2.85 19.79 -1.49
CA GLU A 251 2.67 19.96 -2.94
C GLU A 251 4.01 20.22 -3.62
N GLY A 252 4.83 21.10 -3.03
CA GLY A 252 6.17 21.39 -3.52
C GLY A 252 7.06 20.14 -3.57
N LEU A 253 7.04 19.29 -2.54
CA LEU A 253 7.76 18.00 -2.54
C LEU A 253 7.31 17.10 -3.70
N VAL A 254 6.01 16.92 -3.88
CA VAL A 254 5.47 16.05 -4.93
C VAL A 254 5.85 16.57 -6.31
N ARG A 255 5.69 17.88 -6.55
CA ARG A 255 6.11 18.52 -7.82
C ARG A 255 7.60 18.38 -8.08
N HIS A 256 8.43 18.51 -7.02
CA HIS A 256 9.88 18.26 -7.12
C HIS A 256 10.18 16.82 -7.53
N LEU A 257 9.52 15.83 -6.91
CA LEU A 257 9.70 14.43 -7.26
C LEU A 257 9.30 14.14 -8.72
N PHE A 258 8.16 14.64 -9.17
CA PHE A 258 7.74 14.48 -10.56
C PHE A 258 8.76 15.10 -11.55
N LYS A 259 9.27 16.29 -11.22
CA LYS A 259 10.29 16.94 -12.05
C LYS A 259 11.60 16.19 -12.07
N ALA A 260 12.13 15.84 -10.89
CA ALA A 260 13.46 15.24 -10.74
C ALA A 260 13.53 13.78 -11.22
N VAL A 261 12.43 13.02 -11.09
CA VAL A 261 12.41 11.58 -11.35
C VAL A 261 11.78 11.23 -12.69
N LYS A 262 10.70 11.92 -13.07
CA LYS A 262 9.92 11.66 -14.30
C LYS A 262 10.12 12.73 -15.37
N ASN A 263 10.75 13.85 -15.04
CA ASN A 263 10.83 15.06 -15.88
C ASN A 263 9.46 15.62 -16.30
N ILE A 264 8.48 15.53 -15.40
CA ILE A 264 7.12 16.04 -15.57
C ILE A 264 6.96 17.30 -14.73
N ASP A 265 6.46 18.36 -15.33
CA ASP A 265 6.08 19.60 -14.65
C ASP A 265 4.61 19.48 -14.21
N MET A 266 4.39 19.12 -12.94
CA MET A 266 3.03 19.03 -12.37
C MET A 266 2.43 20.42 -12.19
N PRO A 267 1.16 20.64 -12.59
CA PRO A 267 0.45 21.89 -12.29
C PRO A 267 0.19 22.05 -10.80
N HIS A 268 -0.38 23.18 -10.41
CA HIS A 268 -0.93 23.38 -9.07
C HIS A 268 -2.02 22.32 -8.79
N VAL A 269 -2.01 21.76 -7.58
CA VAL A 269 -2.93 20.71 -7.18
C VAL A 269 -4.24 21.31 -6.68
N PRO A 270 -5.38 21.06 -7.36
CA PRO A 270 -6.68 21.57 -6.92
C PRO A 270 -7.13 20.97 -5.59
N HIS A 271 -8.04 21.67 -4.90
CA HIS A 271 -8.67 21.21 -3.69
C HIS A 271 -10.11 20.77 -3.96
N MET A 272 -10.57 19.75 -3.27
CA MET A 272 -11.95 19.25 -3.27
C MET A 272 -12.35 18.94 -1.82
N THR A 273 -13.57 19.30 -1.44
CA THR A 273 -14.08 18.90 -0.12
C THR A 273 -14.39 17.40 -0.11
N TYR A 274 -14.31 16.76 1.05
CA TYR A 274 -14.76 15.37 1.22
C TYR A 274 -16.22 15.19 0.76
N ALA A 275 -17.09 16.16 1.09
CA ALA A 275 -18.48 16.12 0.67
C ALA A 275 -18.64 16.09 -0.86
N ASP A 276 -17.86 16.91 -1.59
CA ASP A 276 -17.87 16.92 -3.05
C ASP A 276 -17.28 15.62 -3.62
N ALA A 277 -16.22 15.08 -3.02
CA ALA A 277 -15.63 13.82 -3.42
C ALA A 277 -16.65 12.65 -3.29
N MET A 278 -17.38 12.60 -2.19
CA MET A 278 -18.44 11.62 -1.97
C MET A 278 -19.62 11.84 -2.91
N ASN A 279 -20.07 13.06 -3.10
CA ASN A 279 -21.23 13.39 -3.95
C ASN A 279 -20.96 13.12 -5.44
N PHE A 280 -19.77 13.47 -5.94
CA PHE A 280 -19.46 13.36 -7.37
C PHE A 280 -18.76 12.06 -7.77
N TYR A 281 -18.14 11.35 -6.82
CA TYR A 281 -17.31 10.18 -7.14
C TYR A 281 -17.56 8.98 -6.21
N GLY A 282 -18.28 9.16 -5.09
CA GLY A 282 -18.64 8.09 -4.15
C GLY A 282 -17.48 7.52 -3.35
N ASN A 283 -16.36 8.22 -3.29
CA ASN A 283 -15.20 7.86 -2.49
C ASN A 283 -14.34 9.10 -2.16
N ASP A 284 -13.49 8.97 -1.15
CA ASP A 284 -12.59 10.01 -0.64
C ASP A 284 -11.27 10.16 -1.43
N LYS A 285 -11.06 9.35 -2.45
CA LYS A 285 -9.86 9.35 -3.30
C LYS A 285 -10.22 9.24 -4.78
N PRO A 286 -10.93 10.22 -5.35
CA PRO A 286 -11.41 10.15 -6.72
C PRO A 286 -10.27 10.15 -7.76
N ASP A 287 -10.41 9.33 -8.79
CA ASP A 287 -9.57 9.41 -9.98
C ASP A 287 -10.09 10.51 -10.89
N THR A 288 -9.38 11.62 -10.95
CA THR A 288 -9.77 12.83 -11.70
C THR A 288 -9.10 12.95 -13.08
N ARG A 289 -8.47 11.87 -13.58
CA ARG A 289 -7.93 11.83 -14.95
C ARG A 289 -9.00 11.90 -16.02
N PHE A 290 -10.23 11.58 -15.68
CA PHE A 290 -11.39 11.61 -16.56
C PHE A 290 -12.61 12.17 -15.82
N ASP A 291 -13.53 12.76 -16.57
CA ASP A 291 -14.81 13.23 -16.03
C ASP A 291 -15.70 12.03 -15.66
N MET A 292 -16.96 11.98 -15.94
CA MET A 292 -17.90 10.93 -15.54
C MET A 292 -18.32 11.05 -14.06
N LYS A 293 -18.61 12.30 -13.66
CA LYS A 293 -19.16 12.59 -12.33
C LYS A 293 -20.53 11.94 -12.15
N PHE A 294 -20.88 11.65 -10.91
CA PHE A 294 -22.20 11.20 -10.54
C PHE A 294 -23.24 12.28 -10.80
N VAL A 295 -24.39 11.84 -11.25
CA VAL A 295 -25.58 12.66 -11.46
C VAL A 295 -26.74 12.00 -10.72
N THR A 296 -27.34 12.75 -9.80
CA THR A 296 -28.53 12.30 -9.06
C THR A 296 -29.79 12.64 -9.83
N ILE A 297 -30.64 11.64 -10.06
CA ILE A 297 -31.92 11.79 -10.75
C ILE A 297 -33.12 11.35 -9.90
N THR A 298 -32.94 11.26 -8.60
CA THR A 298 -33.94 10.73 -7.67
C THR A 298 -35.30 11.40 -7.87
N ASP A 299 -35.35 12.73 -7.95
CA ASP A 299 -36.59 13.50 -8.03
C ASP A 299 -37.36 13.29 -9.36
N ILE A 300 -36.65 13.08 -10.47
CA ILE A 300 -37.25 12.87 -11.80
C ILE A 300 -37.48 11.40 -12.12
N ALA A 301 -36.87 10.49 -11.38
CA ALA A 301 -36.97 9.05 -11.61
C ALA A 301 -38.04 8.36 -10.75
N LYS A 302 -38.35 8.90 -9.57
CA LYS A 302 -39.36 8.35 -8.65
C LYS A 302 -40.81 8.71 -9.06
N GLY A 303 -41.76 7.92 -8.59
CA GLY A 303 -43.20 8.17 -8.84
C GLY A 303 -43.69 7.74 -10.23
N LYS A 304 -42.85 6.97 -10.96
CA LYS A 304 -43.21 6.46 -12.31
C LYS A 304 -43.69 5.01 -12.31
N GLY A 305 -43.88 4.40 -11.12
CA GLY A 305 -44.37 3.02 -10.99
C GLY A 305 -43.27 1.97 -11.21
N PHE A 306 -41.99 2.33 -11.17
CA PHE A 306 -40.90 1.40 -11.18
C PHE A 306 -40.39 1.15 -9.74
N PRO A 307 -40.74 -0.01 -9.12
CA PRO A 307 -40.53 -0.23 -7.69
C PRO A 307 -39.07 -0.10 -7.25
N VAL A 308 -38.09 -0.40 -8.13
CA VAL A 308 -36.67 -0.28 -7.81
C VAL A 308 -36.29 1.17 -7.56
N PHE A 309 -36.85 2.13 -8.29
CA PHE A 309 -36.58 3.56 -8.08
C PHE A 309 -37.51 4.13 -7.00
N ASP A 310 -38.79 3.76 -7.02
CA ASP A 310 -39.78 4.31 -6.10
C ASP A 310 -39.43 4.02 -4.63
N ASN A 311 -38.83 2.85 -4.34
CA ASN A 311 -38.44 2.43 -3.00
C ASN A 311 -36.99 2.80 -2.63
N ALA A 312 -36.19 3.33 -3.56
CA ALA A 312 -34.80 3.70 -3.30
C ALA A 312 -34.71 4.98 -2.49
N GLU A 313 -33.69 5.12 -1.66
CA GLU A 313 -33.33 6.38 -1.04
C GLU A 313 -32.80 7.35 -2.09
N SER A 314 -31.92 6.87 -2.97
CA SER A 314 -31.35 7.64 -4.07
C SER A 314 -31.29 6.85 -5.38
N VAL A 315 -31.39 7.57 -6.50
CA VAL A 315 -31.17 7.08 -7.86
C VAL A 315 -30.05 7.92 -8.47
N ILE A 316 -28.90 7.29 -8.72
CA ILE A 316 -27.67 7.97 -9.10
C ILE A 316 -27.06 7.24 -10.32
N GLY A 317 -26.47 7.98 -11.23
CA GLY A 317 -25.84 7.39 -12.41
C GLY A 317 -24.62 8.14 -12.90
N ILE A 318 -24.01 7.58 -13.95
CA ILE A 318 -22.89 8.14 -14.70
C ILE A 318 -23.18 8.13 -16.19
N CYS A 319 -22.57 9.04 -16.94
CA CYS A 319 -22.62 9.05 -18.40
C CYS A 319 -21.25 8.62 -18.97
N ALA A 320 -21.22 7.45 -19.60
CA ALA A 320 -20.04 6.92 -20.29
C ALA A 320 -20.05 7.37 -21.75
N LYS A 321 -19.20 8.34 -22.04
CA LYS A 321 -19.08 8.95 -23.38
C LYS A 321 -18.64 7.91 -24.40
N GLY A 322 -19.32 7.89 -25.57
CA GLY A 322 -19.00 7.01 -26.68
C GLY A 322 -19.28 5.53 -26.47
N ALA A 323 -20.03 5.14 -25.42
CA ALA A 323 -20.28 3.74 -25.06
C ALA A 323 -21.67 3.21 -25.45
N ALA A 324 -22.47 3.93 -26.25
CA ALA A 324 -23.81 3.49 -26.67
C ALA A 324 -23.81 2.15 -27.43
N GLU A 325 -22.73 1.86 -28.17
CA GLU A 325 -22.59 0.65 -28.99
C GLU A 325 -22.23 -0.62 -28.16
N TYR A 326 -22.16 -0.54 -26.82
CA TYR A 326 -21.92 -1.71 -26.00
C TYR A 326 -22.96 -2.79 -26.30
N THR A 327 -22.48 -3.98 -26.64
CA THR A 327 -23.33 -5.13 -26.90
C THR A 327 -24.11 -5.56 -25.65
N ARG A 328 -25.17 -6.32 -25.81
CA ARG A 328 -25.91 -6.89 -24.67
C ARG A 328 -24.99 -7.67 -23.74
N LYS A 329 -24.05 -8.46 -24.29
CA LYS A 329 -23.08 -9.23 -23.51
C LYS A 329 -22.23 -8.32 -22.63
N GLN A 330 -21.72 -7.21 -23.16
CA GLN A 330 -20.92 -6.25 -22.38
C GLN A 330 -21.75 -5.58 -21.27
N LEU A 331 -23.03 -5.29 -21.49
CA LEU A 331 -23.93 -4.76 -20.46
C LEU A 331 -24.28 -5.80 -19.39
N ASP A 332 -24.45 -7.06 -19.79
CA ASP A 332 -24.65 -8.16 -18.85
C ASP A 332 -23.38 -8.37 -17.99
N GLU A 333 -22.18 -8.31 -18.58
CA GLU A 333 -20.89 -8.34 -17.86
C GLU A 333 -20.75 -7.19 -16.85
N LEU A 334 -21.18 -5.97 -17.18
CA LEU A 334 -21.21 -4.84 -16.24
C LEU A 334 -22.21 -5.08 -15.10
N THR A 335 -23.35 -5.67 -15.41
CA THR A 335 -24.37 -6.02 -14.41
C THR A 335 -23.84 -7.09 -13.45
N ASP A 336 -23.15 -8.10 -13.96
CA ASP A 336 -22.50 -9.14 -13.14
C ASP A 336 -21.35 -8.56 -12.31
N PHE A 337 -20.59 -7.62 -12.88
CA PHE A 337 -19.52 -6.91 -12.16
C PHE A 337 -20.07 -6.20 -10.92
N VAL A 338 -21.11 -5.39 -11.06
CA VAL A 338 -21.66 -4.61 -9.93
C VAL A 338 -22.37 -5.48 -8.89
N LYS A 339 -22.85 -6.66 -9.27
CA LYS A 339 -23.48 -7.64 -8.35
C LYS A 339 -22.48 -8.47 -7.54
N ARG A 340 -21.18 -8.37 -7.82
CA ARG A 340 -20.18 -9.08 -7.01
C ARG A 340 -20.32 -8.72 -5.53
N PRO A 341 -20.15 -9.69 -4.62
CA PRO A 341 -20.34 -9.45 -3.17
C PRO A 341 -19.53 -8.27 -2.62
N GLN A 342 -18.36 -8.01 -3.19
CA GLN A 342 -17.48 -6.91 -2.78
C GLN A 342 -18.05 -5.53 -3.16
N ILE A 343 -18.86 -5.44 -4.22
CA ILE A 343 -19.48 -4.21 -4.71
C ILE A 343 -20.91 -4.08 -4.16
N GLY A 344 -21.69 -5.17 -4.23
CA GLY A 344 -22.96 -5.33 -3.53
C GLY A 344 -24.14 -4.57 -4.11
N ALA A 345 -24.11 -4.15 -5.39
CA ALA A 345 -25.26 -3.57 -6.04
C ALA A 345 -26.32 -4.64 -6.38
N THR A 346 -27.59 -4.27 -6.33
CA THR A 346 -28.71 -5.18 -6.65
C THR A 346 -28.92 -5.34 -8.16
N GLY A 347 -28.50 -4.36 -8.95
CA GLY A 347 -28.64 -4.36 -10.40
C GLY A 347 -28.09 -3.11 -11.06
N LEU A 348 -28.12 -3.08 -12.38
CA LEU A 348 -27.69 -1.97 -13.20
C LEU A 348 -28.76 -1.65 -14.24
N ILE A 349 -29.18 -0.39 -14.30
CA ILE A 349 -30.10 0.13 -15.32
C ILE A 349 -29.25 0.94 -16.30
N TYR A 350 -29.61 0.88 -17.60
CA TYR A 350 -28.93 1.66 -18.60
C TYR A 350 -29.91 2.38 -19.53
N ALA A 351 -29.46 3.51 -20.06
CA ALA A 351 -30.10 4.20 -21.17
C ALA A 351 -29.07 4.52 -22.25
N ARG A 352 -29.34 4.19 -23.48
CA ARG A 352 -28.50 4.45 -24.65
C ARG A 352 -29.00 5.70 -25.37
N HIS A 353 -28.14 6.66 -25.58
CA HIS A 353 -28.36 7.75 -26.48
C HIS A 353 -27.82 7.32 -27.86
N ASN A 354 -28.67 6.79 -28.71
CA ASN A 354 -28.28 6.24 -30.02
C ASN A 354 -27.77 7.36 -30.95
N SER A 355 -27.02 6.99 -31.99
CA SER A 355 -26.46 7.93 -32.97
C SER A 355 -27.53 8.67 -33.78
N ASP A 356 -28.75 8.14 -33.87
CA ASP A 356 -29.93 8.78 -34.52
C ASP A 356 -30.65 9.78 -33.60
N GLY A 357 -30.15 10.00 -32.38
CA GLY A 357 -30.72 10.89 -31.37
C GLY A 357 -31.87 10.25 -30.56
N THR A 358 -32.23 9.00 -30.80
CA THR A 358 -33.23 8.29 -29.99
C THR A 358 -32.60 7.80 -28.69
N ILE A 359 -33.38 7.76 -27.59
CA ILE A 359 -32.94 7.22 -26.33
C ILE A 359 -33.74 5.98 -25.99
N LYS A 360 -33.03 4.88 -25.66
CA LYS A 360 -33.63 3.60 -25.25
C LYS A 360 -33.05 3.14 -23.93
N SER A 361 -33.93 2.67 -23.05
CA SER A 361 -33.54 2.19 -21.73
C SER A 361 -33.89 0.73 -21.51
N SER A 362 -33.21 0.08 -20.58
CA SER A 362 -33.61 -1.25 -20.08
C SER A 362 -34.96 -1.26 -19.34
N VAL A 363 -35.52 -0.07 -19.06
CA VAL A 363 -36.77 0.14 -18.30
C VAL A 363 -37.81 0.95 -19.07
N ASP A 364 -37.78 0.93 -20.40
CA ASP A 364 -38.72 1.64 -21.30
C ASP A 364 -40.21 1.40 -21.00
N LYS A 365 -40.53 0.30 -20.31
CA LYS A 365 -41.90 -0.02 -19.88
C LYS A 365 -42.48 0.98 -18.87
N PHE A 366 -41.60 1.67 -18.13
CA PHE A 366 -41.96 2.57 -17.03
C PHE A 366 -41.70 4.03 -17.38
N PHE A 367 -40.82 4.31 -18.34
CA PHE A 367 -40.36 5.66 -18.68
C PHE A 367 -40.60 5.94 -20.15
N ASN A 368 -41.35 6.98 -20.42
CA ASN A 368 -41.66 7.42 -21.78
C ASN A 368 -40.49 8.21 -22.39
N GLU A 369 -40.64 8.58 -23.66
CA GLU A 369 -39.61 9.31 -24.40
C GLU A 369 -39.25 10.68 -23.78
N ALA A 370 -40.22 11.37 -23.17
CA ALA A 370 -40.01 12.65 -22.51
C ALA A 370 -39.16 12.47 -21.23
N ASP A 371 -39.48 11.42 -20.43
CA ASP A 371 -38.68 11.08 -19.24
C ASP A 371 -37.23 10.76 -19.62
N LEU A 372 -37.00 9.96 -20.68
CA LEU A 372 -35.65 9.61 -21.13
C LEU A 372 -34.88 10.80 -21.71
N LYS A 373 -35.57 11.74 -22.37
CA LYS A 373 -34.96 13.02 -22.82
C LYS A 373 -34.59 13.89 -21.64
N GLU A 374 -35.37 13.92 -20.57
CA GLU A 374 -35.03 14.62 -19.32
C GLU A 374 -33.78 14.01 -18.71
N TRP A 375 -33.67 12.67 -18.62
CA TRP A 375 -32.43 12.02 -18.18
C TRP A 375 -31.24 12.45 -19.03
N SER A 376 -31.34 12.38 -20.37
CA SER A 376 -30.29 12.80 -21.30
C SER A 376 -29.83 14.23 -21.02
N SER A 377 -30.76 15.15 -20.78
CA SER A 377 -30.46 16.53 -20.47
C SER A 377 -29.69 16.68 -19.15
N VAL A 378 -30.11 16.01 -18.08
CA VAL A 378 -29.47 16.09 -16.77
C VAL A 378 -28.09 15.44 -16.77
N PHE A 379 -27.94 14.28 -17.47
CA PHE A 379 -26.65 13.62 -17.68
C PHE A 379 -25.76 14.30 -18.72
N LYS A 380 -26.26 15.31 -19.43
CA LYS A 380 -25.58 15.95 -20.58
C LYS A 380 -25.08 14.91 -21.58
N SER A 381 -25.92 13.90 -21.85
CA SER A 381 -25.55 12.85 -22.81
C SER A 381 -25.75 13.33 -24.23
N GLU A 382 -24.88 12.90 -25.11
CA GLU A 382 -24.88 13.16 -26.54
C GLU A 382 -25.12 11.86 -27.32
N PRO A 383 -25.56 11.92 -28.60
CA PRO A 383 -25.65 10.73 -29.43
C PRO A 383 -24.34 9.94 -29.43
N GLY A 384 -24.42 8.65 -29.11
CA GLY A 384 -23.27 7.75 -28.92
C GLY A 384 -22.95 7.46 -27.45
N ASP A 385 -23.60 8.10 -26.47
CA ASP A 385 -23.31 7.94 -25.05
C ASP A 385 -24.18 6.86 -24.38
N LEU A 386 -23.64 6.30 -23.29
CA LEU A 386 -24.32 5.32 -22.44
C LEU A 386 -24.49 5.86 -21.02
N ILE A 387 -25.72 5.96 -20.56
CA ILE A 387 -26.05 6.31 -19.18
C ILE A 387 -26.20 5.00 -18.38
N LEU A 388 -25.52 4.92 -17.24
CA LEU A 388 -25.56 3.78 -16.31
C LEU A 388 -26.07 4.25 -14.96
N ILE A 389 -27.13 3.60 -14.42
CA ILE A 389 -27.85 4.07 -13.25
C ILE A 389 -27.97 2.95 -12.23
N MET A 390 -27.79 3.30 -10.95
CA MET A 390 -28.05 2.44 -9.80
C MET A 390 -29.02 3.10 -8.84
N ALA A 391 -29.71 2.32 -8.02
CA ALA A 391 -30.67 2.79 -7.04
C ALA A 391 -30.61 1.96 -5.76
N GLY A 392 -30.80 2.63 -4.61
CA GLY A 392 -30.78 1.98 -3.29
C GLY A 392 -30.50 2.96 -2.17
N ALA A 393 -29.93 2.47 -1.05
CA ALA A 393 -29.41 3.31 0.02
C ALA A 393 -28.24 4.16 -0.49
N THR A 394 -28.24 5.44 -0.19
CA THR A 394 -27.34 6.44 -0.82
C THR A 394 -25.88 6.05 -0.75
N GLU A 395 -25.36 5.78 0.43
CA GLU A 395 -23.94 5.46 0.63
C GLU A 395 -23.51 4.19 -0.12
N LYS A 396 -24.32 3.12 -0.02
CA LYS A 396 -24.04 1.85 -0.73
C LYS A 396 -24.08 2.04 -2.24
N THR A 397 -25.04 2.84 -2.73
CA THR A 397 -25.20 3.12 -4.16
C THR A 397 -24.02 3.94 -4.69
N GLN A 398 -23.59 4.98 -3.97
CA GLN A 398 -22.43 5.79 -4.32
C GLN A 398 -21.14 4.94 -4.36
N LYS A 399 -20.92 4.09 -3.36
CA LYS A 399 -19.76 3.19 -3.31
C LYS A 399 -19.74 2.20 -4.47
N ALA A 400 -20.87 1.56 -4.77
CA ALA A 400 -20.97 0.63 -5.89
C ALA A 400 -20.80 1.34 -7.25
N LEU A 401 -21.35 2.54 -7.41
CA LEU A 401 -21.24 3.34 -8.62
C LEU A 401 -19.79 3.86 -8.82
N SER A 402 -19.05 4.11 -7.74
CA SER A 402 -17.65 4.45 -7.78
C SER A 402 -16.81 3.32 -8.41
N GLU A 403 -17.05 2.08 -8.01
CA GLU A 403 -16.38 0.91 -8.62
C GLU A 403 -16.74 0.76 -10.09
N LEU A 404 -18.02 0.95 -10.45
CA LEU A 404 -18.44 0.94 -11.87
C LEU A 404 -17.78 2.04 -12.68
N ARG A 405 -17.66 3.26 -12.12
CA ARG A 405 -16.98 4.39 -12.76
C ARG A 405 -15.53 4.05 -13.10
N LEU A 406 -14.79 3.45 -12.14
CA LEU A 406 -13.40 3.03 -12.35
C LEU A 406 -13.29 1.92 -13.40
N GLU A 407 -14.20 0.95 -13.39
CA GLU A 407 -14.28 -0.12 -14.40
C GLU A 407 -14.54 0.47 -15.80
N MET A 408 -15.50 1.40 -15.92
CA MET A 408 -15.77 2.08 -17.18
C MET A 408 -14.57 2.90 -17.66
N GLY A 409 -13.89 3.62 -16.74
CA GLY A 409 -12.66 4.35 -17.04
C GLY A 409 -11.55 3.43 -17.59
N THR A 410 -11.44 2.21 -17.07
CA THR A 410 -10.51 1.19 -17.56
C THR A 410 -10.91 0.67 -18.95
N ARG A 411 -12.17 0.27 -19.14
CA ARG A 411 -12.68 -0.26 -20.41
C ARG A 411 -12.60 0.75 -21.56
N LEU A 412 -12.73 2.03 -21.23
CA LEU A 412 -12.64 3.13 -22.21
C LEU A 412 -11.23 3.68 -22.39
N GLY A 413 -10.22 3.10 -21.73
CA GLY A 413 -8.82 3.54 -21.84
C GLY A 413 -8.52 4.92 -21.24
N LEU A 414 -9.39 5.42 -20.34
CA LEU A 414 -9.28 6.76 -19.75
C LEU A 414 -8.30 6.83 -18.55
N ARG A 415 -7.85 5.67 -18.06
CA ARG A 415 -6.95 5.53 -16.93
C ARG A 415 -5.52 5.27 -17.37
N ASP A 416 -5.00 6.11 -18.25
CA ASP A 416 -3.60 6.04 -18.70
C ASP A 416 -2.66 6.18 -17.49
N LYS A 417 -1.69 5.27 -17.38
CA LYS A 417 -0.71 5.23 -16.28
C LYS A 417 0.35 6.32 -16.37
N ASP A 418 0.57 6.85 -17.56
CA ASP A 418 1.52 7.94 -17.80
C ASP A 418 0.87 9.34 -17.71
N ASN A 419 -0.44 9.40 -17.52
CA ASN A 419 -1.18 10.63 -17.22
C ASN A 419 -1.41 10.74 -15.72
N PHE A 420 -0.99 11.86 -15.11
CA PHE A 420 -1.09 12.09 -13.67
C PHE A 420 -2.02 13.25 -13.34
N SER A 421 -3.00 12.99 -12.50
CA SER A 421 -3.92 13.98 -11.95
C SER A 421 -3.87 13.91 -10.43
N ALA A 422 -3.42 15.01 -9.81
CA ALA A 422 -3.33 15.15 -8.37
C ALA A 422 -4.49 16.00 -7.82
N LEU A 423 -4.90 15.72 -6.58
CA LEU A 423 -6.01 16.38 -5.91
C LEU A 423 -5.77 16.39 -4.40
N TRP A 424 -5.96 17.52 -3.74
CA TRP A 424 -6.13 17.57 -2.29
C TRP A 424 -7.60 17.34 -1.92
N VAL A 425 -7.87 16.34 -1.10
CA VAL A 425 -9.16 16.17 -0.46
C VAL A 425 -9.07 16.74 0.96
N VAL A 426 -10.01 17.62 1.30
CA VAL A 426 -10.02 18.38 2.57
C VAL A 426 -11.39 18.32 3.23
N ASP A 427 -11.51 18.86 4.43
CA ASP A 427 -12.79 18.99 5.14
C ASP A 427 -13.49 17.65 5.41
N PHE A 428 -12.71 16.64 5.80
CA PHE A 428 -13.24 15.35 6.23
C PHE A 428 -14.13 15.49 7.48
N PRO A 429 -15.07 14.54 7.72
CA PRO A 429 -15.70 14.43 9.04
C PRO A 429 -14.63 14.21 10.12
N LEU A 430 -14.78 14.87 11.26
CA LEU A 430 -13.89 14.66 12.41
C LEU A 430 -14.17 13.32 13.07
N LEU A 431 -15.45 12.99 13.19
CA LEU A 431 -15.97 11.82 13.89
C LEU A 431 -16.95 11.06 13.00
N GLU A 432 -16.97 9.75 13.16
CA GLU A 432 -17.97 8.86 12.58
C GLU A 432 -18.64 8.05 13.69
N TRP A 433 -19.97 7.85 13.58
CA TRP A 433 -20.71 7.02 14.52
C TRP A 433 -20.58 5.55 14.12
N ASN A 434 -20.23 4.70 15.07
CA ASN A 434 -20.14 3.26 14.82
C ASN A 434 -21.42 2.55 15.23
N ASP A 435 -22.26 2.16 14.27
CA ASP A 435 -23.48 1.38 14.48
C ASP A 435 -23.21 -0.13 14.70
N GLY A 436 -21.97 -0.54 14.91
CA GLY A 436 -21.57 -1.93 15.09
C GLY A 436 -20.94 -2.54 13.83
N ASP A 437 -20.17 -1.76 13.07
CA ASP A 437 -19.37 -2.27 11.95
C ASP A 437 -18.47 -3.43 12.42
N PRO A 438 -18.62 -4.63 11.84
CA PRO A 438 -17.83 -5.81 12.22
C PRO A 438 -16.33 -5.66 11.94
N ASN A 439 -15.93 -4.69 11.13
CA ASN A 439 -14.51 -4.39 10.86
C ASN A 439 -13.87 -3.54 11.96
N LEU A 440 -14.66 -2.91 12.81
CA LEU A 440 -14.20 -2.16 13.97
C LEU A 440 -14.27 -3.04 15.24
N LEU A 441 -13.45 -2.71 16.23
CA LEU A 441 -13.49 -3.42 17.50
C LEU A 441 -14.91 -3.39 18.08
N ALA A 442 -15.45 -4.53 18.49
CA ALA A 442 -16.80 -4.65 19.06
C ALA A 442 -17.02 -3.73 20.28
N SER A 443 -15.94 -3.37 20.98
CA SER A 443 -15.95 -2.41 22.09
C SER A 443 -16.26 -0.98 21.69
N LEU A 444 -16.25 -0.65 20.39
CA LEU A 444 -16.53 0.69 19.85
C LEU A 444 -17.97 0.82 19.30
N ALA A 445 -18.77 -0.24 19.33
CA ALA A 445 -20.16 -0.17 18.87
C ALA A 445 -20.98 0.79 19.73
N GLY A 446 -21.80 1.63 19.09
CA GLY A 446 -22.60 2.65 19.74
C GLY A 446 -21.79 3.84 20.30
N ARG A 447 -20.64 4.15 19.68
CA ARG A 447 -19.76 5.27 20.06
C ARG A 447 -19.25 6.03 18.85
N TRP A 448 -18.85 7.27 19.07
CA TRP A 448 -18.04 8.03 18.12
C TRP A 448 -16.63 7.43 18.02
N HIS A 449 -16.08 7.41 16.82
CA HIS A 449 -14.67 7.16 16.59
C HIS A 449 -14.07 8.26 15.71
N ALA A 450 -12.79 8.52 15.86
CA ALA A 450 -12.11 9.50 15.03
C ALA A 450 -11.93 8.96 13.60
N LYS A 451 -12.31 9.75 12.60
CA LYS A 451 -12.13 9.36 11.18
C LYS A 451 -10.67 9.14 10.82
N HIS A 452 -9.76 9.97 11.37
CA HIS A 452 -8.31 9.88 11.13
C HIS A 452 -7.57 9.47 12.40
N HIS A 453 -7.46 10.40 13.38
CA HIS A 453 -6.70 10.18 14.59
C HIS A 453 -7.27 11.00 15.75
N PRO A 454 -7.22 10.52 17.02
CA PRO A 454 -7.72 11.26 18.19
C PRO A 454 -7.06 12.62 18.43
N PHE A 455 -5.91 12.88 17.84
CA PHE A 455 -5.19 14.16 17.93
C PHE A 455 -5.47 15.11 16.76
N THR A 456 -6.36 14.76 15.85
CA THR A 456 -6.75 15.63 14.73
C THR A 456 -7.57 16.81 15.24
N SER A 457 -7.15 18.04 14.89
CA SER A 457 -7.87 19.25 15.26
C SER A 457 -9.18 19.38 14.49
N PRO A 458 -10.29 19.76 15.14
CA PRO A 458 -11.46 20.25 14.42
C PRO A 458 -11.13 21.54 13.66
N LYS A 459 -11.90 21.85 12.63
CA LYS A 459 -11.86 23.17 11.97
C LYS A 459 -12.20 24.25 12.99
N PRO A 460 -11.50 25.41 12.99
CA PRO A 460 -11.79 26.50 13.94
C PRO A 460 -13.23 26.98 13.91
N GLU A 461 -13.83 27.07 12.74
CA GLU A 461 -15.21 27.49 12.53
C GLU A 461 -16.26 26.52 13.08
N ASP A 462 -15.91 25.23 13.24
CA ASP A 462 -16.80 24.17 13.69
C ASP A 462 -16.67 23.87 15.21
N MET A 463 -15.78 24.55 15.92
CA MET A 463 -15.48 24.30 17.34
C MET A 463 -16.71 24.30 18.25
N ALA A 464 -17.69 25.17 17.96
CA ALA A 464 -18.93 25.24 18.74
C ALA A 464 -19.78 23.96 18.58
N LEU A 465 -19.71 23.30 17.45
CA LEU A 465 -20.47 22.09 17.11
C LEU A 465 -20.00 20.86 17.90
N LEU A 466 -18.77 20.83 18.42
CA LEU A 466 -18.28 19.73 19.25
C LEU A 466 -19.20 19.35 20.40
N LYS A 467 -19.94 20.34 20.95
CA LYS A 467 -20.86 20.13 22.07
C LYS A 467 -22.31 19.90 21.64
N THR A 468 -22.71 20.40 20.48
CA THR A 468 -24.11 20.43 20.05
C THR A 468 -24.43 19.43 18.95
N ASP A 469 -23.50 19.20 18.01
CA ASP A 469 -23.63 18.29 16.89
C ASP A 469 -22.24 17.75 16.47
N PRO A 470 -21.65 16.79 17.23
CA PRO A 470 -20.32 16.28 16.95
C PRO A 470 -20.18 15.65 15.55
N GLY A 471 -21.28 15.11 15.00
CA GLY A 471 -21.29 14.50 13.67
C GLY A 471 -21.11 15.48 12.51
N ALA A 472 -21.44 16.76 12.73
CA ALA A 472 -21.29 17.82 11.73
C ALA A 472 -19.92 18.49 11.75
N VAL A 473 -19.07 18.17 12.73
CA VAL A 473 -17.74 18.79 12.87
C VAL A 473 -16.79 18.29 11.80
N ARG A 474 -16.18 19.21 11.05
CA ARG A 474 -15.13 18.87 10.07
C ARG A 474 -13.76 18.82 10.74
N ALA A 475 -12.96 17.88 10.30
CA ALA A 475 -11.55 17.75 10.65
C ALA A 475 -10.69 18.77 9.89
N ASN A 476 -9.68 19.32 10.54
CA ASN A 476 -8.61 20.05 9.88
C ASN A 476 -7.57 19.04 9.32
N ALA A 477 -8.10 18.12 8.49
CA ALA A 477 -7.36 17.02 7.86
C ALA A 477 -7.35 17.17 6.33
N TYR A 478 -6.40 16.51 5.71
CA TYR A 478 -6.15 16.59 4.27
C TYR A 478 -5.46 15.32 3.78
N ASP A 479 -5.90 14.84 2.61
CA ASP A 479 -5.27 13.73 1.90
C ASP A 479 -4.86 14.16 0.49
N LEU A 480 -3.66 13.78 0.09
CA LEU A 480 -3.21 13.91 -1.28
C LEU A 480 -3.54 12.65 -2.06
N VAL A 481 -4.34 12.83 -3.08
CA VAL A 481 -4.77 11.78 -3.99
C VAL A 481 -4.10 11.99 -5.35
N ILE A 482 -3.51 10.94 -5.92
CA ILE A 482 -2.99 10.97 -7.29
C ILE A 482 -3.55 9.75 -8.02
N ASN A 483 -4.22 9.96 -9.15
CA ASN A 483 -4.79 8.91 -10.00
C ASN A 483 -5.75 7.96 -9.25
N GLY A 484 -6.50 8.47 -8.28
CA GLY A 484 -7.43 7.65 -7.49
C GLY A 484 -6.76 6.87 -6.37
N VAL A 485 -5.52 7.19 -6.03
CA VAL A 485 -4.75 6.58 -4.95
C VAL A 485 -4.38 7.65 -3.93
N GLU A 486 -4.77 7.47 -2.69
CA GLU A 486 -4.27 8.26 -1.57
C GLU A 486 -2.78 7.96 -1.37
N VAL A 487 -1.94 8.93 -1.65
CA VAL A 487 -0.48 8.79 -1.56
C VAL A 487 0.08 9.36 -0.26
N GLY A 488 -0.68 10.18 0.43
CA GLY A 488 -0.30 10.74 1.72
C GLY A 488 -1.47 11.46 2.36
N GLY A 489 -1.48 11.51 3.68
CA GLY A 489 -2.51 12.18 4.45
C GLY A 489 -2.00 12.70 5.78
N GLY A 490 -2.72 13.64 6.36
CA GLY A 490 -2.37 14.24 7.61
C GLY A 490 -3.42 15.22 8.15
N SER A 491 -3.04 15.94 9.19
CA SER A 491 -3.91 16.94 9.79
C SER A 491 -3.12 18.01 10.56
N ILE A 492 -3.78 19.11 10.87
CA ILE A 492 -3.39 19.97 11.98
C ILE A 492 -3.74 19.25 13.27
N ARG A 493 -2.87 19.33 14.28
CA ARG A 493 -3.03 18.59 15.53
C ARG A 493 -3.68 19.46 16.61
N ILE A 494 -4.40 18.82 17.51
CA ILE A 494 -4.82 19.46 18.75
C ILE A 494 -3.57 19.70 19.59
N HIS A 495 -3.35 20.96 19.99
CA HIS A 495 -2.30 21.37 20.92
C HIS A 495 -2.87 21.97 22.21
N ASP A 496 -4.18 22.30 22.22
CA ASP A 496 -4.91 22.76 23.40
C ASP A 496 -5.44 21.56 24.20
N LYS A 497 -5.05 21.47 25.47
CA LYS A 497 -5.41 20.37 26.36
C LYS A 497 -6.92 20.30 26.64
N THR A 498 -7.62 21.41 26.58
CA THR A 498 -9.08 21.46 26.83
C THR A 498 -9.82 20.81 25.68
N ILE A 499 -9.41 21.12 24.45
CA ILE A 499 -9.97 20.51 23.24
C ILE A 499 -9.63 19.03 23.20
N GLN A 500 -8.41 18.65 23.58
CA GLN A 500 -8.00 17.24 23.61
C GLN A 500 -8.81 16.43 24.63
N ALA A 501 -9.09 17.00 25.80
CA ALA A 501 -9.93 16.35 26.79
C ALA A 501 -11.37 16.16 26.27
N GLN A 502 -11.95 17.17 25.60
CA GLN A 502 -13.28 17.05 24.99
C GLN A 502 -13.30 15.97 23.89
N MET A 503 -12.24 15.85 23.08
CA MET A 503 -12.14 14.79 22.09
C MET A 503 -12.12 13.39 22.73
N PHE A 504 -11.36 13.20 23.79
CA PHE A 504 -11.34 11.91 24.49
C PHE A 504 -12.70 11.58 25.14
N ASP A 505 -13.39 12.56 25.70
CA ASP A 505 -14.74 12.38 26.25
C ASP A 505 -15.72 11.95 25.14
N LEU A 506 -15.68 12.58 23.95
CA LEU A 506 -16.52 12.21 22.80
C LEU A 506 -16.21 10.81 22.28
N LEU A 507 -14.95 10.41 22.28
CA LEU A 507 -14.51 9.06 21.89
C LEU A 507 -14.79 8.01 22.97
N GLY A 508 -15.31 8.43 24.14
CA GLY A 508 -15.70 7.54 25.23
C GLY A 508 -14.54 7.01 26.05
N PHE A 509 -13.37 7.66 26.04
CA PHE A 509 -12.28 7.34 26.95
C PHE A 509 -12.59 7.83 28.36
N THR A 510 -12.38 6.98 29.34
CA THR A 510 -12.26 7.44 30.73
C THR A 510 -10.95 8.22 30.92
N LYS A 511 -10.88 9.09 31.92
CA LYS A 511 -9.64 9.84 32.23
C LYS A 511 -8.46 8.89 32.49
N ASP A 512 -8.71 7.76 33.18
CA ASP A 512 -7.67 6.77 33.48
C ASP A 512 -7.19 6.07 32.21
N GLU A 513 -8.08 5.73 31.29
CA GLU A 513 -7.72 5.14 30.00
C GLU A 513 -6.91 6.11 29.14
N ALA A 514 -7.37 7.35 29.01
CA ALA A 514 -6.65 8.40 28.28
C ALA A 514 -5.24 8.62 28.88
N GLN A 515 -5.16 8.72 30.23
CA GLN A 515 -3.88 8.87 30.92
C GLN A 515 -2.98 7.65 30.75
N LYS A 516 -3.53 6.44 30.81
CA LYS A 516 -2.76 5.21 30.60
C LYS A 516 -2.21 5.07 29.19
N GLN A 517 -2.98 5.46 28.18
CA GLN A 517 -2.60 5.30 26.77
C GLN A 517 -1.75 6.47 26.27
N PHE A 518 -2.17 7.69 26.52
CA PHE A 518 -1.61 8.92 25.96
C PHE A 518 -1.03 9.88 26.99
N GLY A 519 -0.99 9.51 28.27
CA GLY A 519 -0.57 10.39 29.36
C GLY A 519 0.79 11.03 29.15
N PHE A 520 1.74 10.32 28.56
CA PHE A 520 3.08 10.87 28.26
C PHE A 520 3.02 12.04 27.28
N LEU A 521 2.14 12.00 26.28
CA LEU A 521 1.96 13.09 25.32
C LEU A 521 1.13 14.24 25.92
N MET A 522 0.04 13.89 26.64
CA MET A 522 -0.76 14.89 27.36
C MET A 522 0.08 15.67 28.39
N ASN A 523 0.93 14.97 29.12
CA ASN A 523 1.87 15.59 30.07
C ASN A 523 2.87 16.51 29.37
N ALA A 524 3.36 16.13 28.19
CA ALA A 524 4.27 16.97 27.41
C ALA A 524 3.58 18.28 26.97
N PHE A 525 2.29 18.23 26.62
CA PHE A 525 1.52 19.43 26.25
C PHE A 525 1.35 20.44 27.38
N GLU A 526 1.48 20.02 28.63
CA GLU A 526 1.50 20.94 29.77
C GLU A 526 2.72 21.89 29.78
N PHE A 527 3.78 21.53 29.04
CA PHE A 527 5.00 22.32 28.93
C PHE A 527 5.05 23.19 27.67
N GLY A 528 3.92 23.44 27.03
CA GLY A 528 3.81 24.38 25.92
C GLY A 528 3.97 23.75 24.54
N ALA A 529 2.99 22.97 24.13
CA ALA A 529 2.94 22.45 22.77
C ALA A 529 2.62 23.59 21.78
N PRO A 530 3.43 23.78 20.71
CA PRO A 530 3.13 24.77 19.69
C PRO A 530 1.94 24.28 18.82
N PRO A 531 1.22 25.17 18.12
CA PRO A 531 0.41 24.77 16.98
C PRO A 531 1.27 23.99 15.99
N HIS A 532 0.84 22.80 15.57
CA HIS A 532 1.64 21.94 14.68
C HIS A 532 0.74 21.09 13.79
N GLY A 533 1.30 20.62 12.71
CA GLY A 533 0.66 19.75 11.76
C GLY A 533 1.67 19.00 10.91
N GLY A 534 1.21 17.96 10.25
CA GLY A 534 2.11 17.15 9.44
C GLY A 534 1.37 16.24 8.49
N LEU A 535 2.15 15.51 7.73
CA LEU A 535 1.68 14.60 6.71
C LEU A 535 2.62 13.39 6.63
N ALA A 536 2.05 12.22 6.33
CA ALA A 536 2.80 11.03 6.04
C ALA A 536 2.49 10.53 4.63
N PHE A 537 3.52 10.37 3.80
CA PHE A 537 3.37 9.71 2.50
C PHE A 537 3.61 8.21 2.64
N GLY A 538 2.74 7.40 2.04
CA GLY A 538 3.01 5.99 1.79
C GLY A 538 4.11 5.85 0.73
N PHE A 539 5.37 5.73 1.15
CA PHE A 539 6.51 5.75 0.23
C PHE A 539 6.47 4.59 -0.77
N ASP A 540 6.08 3.40 -0.34
CA ASP A 540 5.92 2.24 -1.23
C ASP A 540 4.85 2.50 -2.30
N ARG A 541 3.77 3.16 -1.91
CA ARG A 541 2.64 3.53 -2.79
C ARG A 541 3.04 4.62 -3.79
N LEU A 542 3.80 5.63 -3.34
CA LEU A 542 4.40 6.62 -4.26
C LEU A 542 5.33 5.94 -5.26
N CYS A 543 6.20 5.03 -4.83
CA CYS A 543 7.09 4.31 -5.73
C CYS A 543 6.32 3.49 -6.78
N SER A 544 5.24 2.79 -6.39
CA SER A 544 4.42 2.01 -7.32
C SER A 544 3.72 2.91 -8.34
N LEU A 545 3.19 4.04 -7.91
CA LEU A 545 2.59 5.04 -8.79
C LEU A 545 3.60 5.57 -9.83
N PHE A 546 4.79 5.96 -9.39
CA PHE A 546 5.85 6.45 -10.25
C PHE A 546 6.38 5.36 -11.21
N GLY A 547 6.40 4.11 -10.78
CA GLY A 547 6.82 2.97 -11.58
C GLY A 547 5.73 2.38 -12.48
N GLY A 548 4.48 2.85 -12.38
CA GLY A 548 3.35 2.39 -13.20
C GLY A 548 2.87 0.98 -12.87
N SER A 549 3.11 0.48 -11.63
CA SER A 549 2.62 -0.82 -11.14
C SER A 549 1.49 -0.65 -10.13
N ASP A 550 0.55 -1.56 -10.14
CA ASP A 550 -0.57 -1.59 -9.18
C ASP A 550 -0.16 -2.32 -7.87
N SER A 551 1.05 -2.90 -7.81
CA SER A 551 1.55 -3.64 -6.65
C SER A 551 2.77 -2.94 -6.02
N ILE A 552 2.66 -2.61 -4.74
CA ILE A 552 3.80 -2.06 -3.97
C ILE A 552 4.94 -3.08 -3.79
N ARG A 553 4.65 -4.39 -3.89
CA ARG A 553 5.65 -5.47 -3.73
C ARG A 553 6.77 -5.40 -4.76
N ASP A 554 6.50 -4.84 -5.94
CA ASP A 554 7.48 -4.69 -7.00
C ASP A 554 8.59 -3.68 -6.63
N PHE A 555 8.33 -2.80 -5.65
CA PHE A 555 9.23 -1.75 -5.17
C PHE A 555 9.84 -2.04 -3.79
N ILE A 556 9.57 -3.22 -3.24
CA ILE A 556 10.12 -3.70 -1.97
C ILE A 556 11.10 -4.83 -2.27
N ALA A 557 12.34 -4.74 -1.76
CA ALA A 557 13.36 -5.74 -2.04
C ALA A 557 12.93 -7.15 -1.61
N PHE A 558 12.40 -7.29 -0.40
CA PHE A 558 11.97 -8.54 0.21
C PHE A 558 10.55 -8.42 0.78
N PRO A 559 9.50 -8.44 -0.07
CA PRO A 559 8.12 -8.32 0.38
C PRO A 559 7.59 -9.65 0.94
N LYS A 560 6.57 -9.56 1.80
CA LYS A 560 5.77 -10.72 2.22
C LYS A 560 4.79 -11.13 1.11
N ASN A 561 4.40 -12.40 1.09
CA ASN A 561 3.32 -12.90 0.22
C ASN A 561 1.92 -12.46 0.74
N ASN A 562 0.85 -12.89 0.07
CA ASN A 562 -0.53 -12.55 0.46
C ASN A 562 -0.95 -13.14 1.82
N SER A 563 -0.23 -14.14 2.34
CA SER A 563 -0.45 -14.73 3.66
C SER A 563 0.46 -14.12 4.75
N GLY A 564 1.15 -13.02 4.46
CA GLY A 564 2.05 -12.35 5.40
C GLY A 564 3.38 -13.07 5.65
N ARG A 565 3.72 -14.10 4.85
CA ARG A 565 4.96 -14.87 5.02
C ARG A 565 6.08 -14.35 4.12
N ASP A 566 7.27 -14.33 4.66
CA ASP A 566 8.49 -14.24 3.87
C ASP A 566 8.87 -15.66 3.40
N MET A 567 8.73 -15.91 2.11
CA MET A 567 8.95 -17.23 1.51
C MET A 567 10.44 -17.61 1.41
N MET A 568 11.34 -16.63 1.51
CA MET A 568 12.78 -16.86 1.36
C MET A 568 13.43 -17.29 2.68
N ILE A 569 13.08 -16.61 3.78
CA ILE A 569 13.63 -16.91 5.11
C ILE A 569 12.66 -17.68 6.01
N ASP A 570 11.48 -18.03 5.46
CA ASP A 570 10.42 -18.78 6.14
C ASP A 570 9.97 -18.13 7.47
N SER A 571 9.67 -16.82 7.43
CA SER A 571 9.13 -16.10 8.59
C SER A 571 7.64 -15.76 8.38
N PRO A 572 6.81 -15.74 9.46
CA PRO A 572 7.15 -16.07 10.84
C PRO A 572 7.48 -17.54 11.04
N SER A 573 8.35 -17.84 12.00
CA SER A 573 8.80 -19.17 12.35
C SER A 573 8.61 -19.44 13.85
N GLU A 574 8.68 -20.70 14.24
CA GLU A 574 8.68 -21.07 15.65
C GLU A 574 9.94 -20.57 16.35
N ILE A 575 9.82 -20.25 17.62
CA ILE A 575 10.94 -19.95 18.50
C ILE A 575 11.29 -21.18 19.35
N SER A 576 12.54 -21.29 19.78
CA SER A 576 12.99 -22.44 20.59
C SER A 576 12.30 -22.47 21.96
N ASP A 577 12.25 -23.66 22.57
CA ASP A 577 11.69 -23.81 23.91
C ASP A 577 12.51 -23.05 24.96
N GLU A 578 13.80 -22.88 24.76
CA GLU A 578 14.65 -22.03 25.58
C GLU A 578 14.20 -20.58 25.52
N GLN A 579 13.96 -20.06 24.32
CA GLN A 579 13.42 -18.70 24.12
C GLN A 579 12.03 -18.53 24.73
N LYS A 580 11.12 -19.53 24.55
CA LYS A 580 9.80 -19.52 25.18
C LYS A 580 9.93 -19.43 26.71
N ASN A 581 10.83 -20.22 27.30
CA ASN A 581 11.09 -20.22 28.73
C ASN A 581 11.68 -18.90 29.24
N GLU A 582 12.66 -18.33 28.53
CA GLU A 582 13.27 -17.03 28.87
C GLU A 582 12.26 -15.88 28.82
N LEU A 583 11.32 -15.94 27.88
CA LEU A 583 10.27 -14.95 27.68
C LEU A 583 9.03 -15.23 28.56
N ASN A 584 8.99 -16.34 29.30
CA ASN A 584 7.84 -16.83 30.05
C ASN A 584 6.56 -16.96 29.19
N LEU A 585 6.74 -17.46 27.95
CA LEU A 585 5.64 -17.73 27.02
C LEU A 585 5.24 -19.21 27.11
N PHE A 586 3.95 -19.45 27.31
CA PHE A 586 3.39 -20.80 27.38
C PHE A 586 2.31 -20.95 26.32
N SER A 587 2.35 -22.05 25.56
CA SER A 587 1.31 -22.38 24.58
C SER A 587 0.25 -23.26 25.26
N ILE A 588 -1.01 -22.87 25.16
CA ILE A 588 -2.15 -23.69 25.53
C ILE A 588 -2.80 -24.18 24.25
N ILE A 589 -2.65 -25.49 23.96
CA ILE A 589 -3.30 -26.11 22.81
C ILE A 589 -4.72 -26.53 23.21
N LEU A 590 -5.73 -25.88 22.63
CA LEU A 590 -7.13 -26.24 22.80
C LEU A 590 -7.53 -27.30 21.76
N ASN A 591 -7.72 -28.54 22.18
CA ASN A 591 -8.18 -29.60 21.29
C ASN A 591 -9.72 -29.56 21.17
N LYS A 592 -10.24 -29.22 20.02
CA LYS A 592 -11.69 -29.13 19.72
C LYS A 592 -12.43 -30.46 19.76
N ALA A 593 -11.72 -31.59 19.69
CA ALA A 593 -12.34 -32.93 19.62
C ALA A 593 -12.74 -33.48 21.00
N ASN A 594 -12.36 -32.85 22.10
CA ASN A 594 -12.68 -33.29 23.44
C ASN A 594 -13.23 -32.13 24.28
N PRO A 595 -14.50 -32.17 24.76
CA PRO A 595 -15.09 -31.10 25.56
C PRO A 595 -14.48 -30.97 26.97
N GLU A 596 -13.56 -31.84 27.34
CA GLU A 596 -12.80 -31.77 28.60
C GLU A 596 -11.38 -31.26 28.31
N PHE A 597 -11.07 -30.03 28.74
CA PHE A 597 -9.75 -29.46 28.61
C PHE A 597 -8.89 -29.77 29.81
N THR A 598 -7.69 -30.28 29.57
CA THR A 598 -6.66 -30.40 30.60
C THR A 598 -5.60 -29.34 30.34
N PHE A 599 -5.46 -28.36 31.22
CA PHE A 599 -4.36 -27.40 31.17
C PHE A 599 -3.15 -27.99 31.88
N VAL A 600 -2.04 -28.08 31.21
CA VAL A 600 -0.75 -28.42 31.80
C VAL A 600 0.13 -27.18 31.75
N LEU A 601 0.23 -26.49 32.88
CA LEU A 601 1.23 -25.42 33.05
C LEU A 601 2.55 -26.10 33.47
N HIS A 602 3.58 -25.98 32.66
CA HIS A 602 4.93 -26.37 33.03
C HIS A 602 5.65 -25.17 33.64
N ASP A 603 5.75 -25.13 34.96
CA ASP A 603 6.75 -24.32 35.64
C ASP A 603 8.01 -25.17 35.84
N LYS A 604 9.19 -24.53 35.88
CA LYS A 604 10.49 -25.19 36.12
C LYS A 604 10.55 -25.96 37.44
N ARG A 605 9.59 -25.81 38.37
CA ARG A 605 9.63 -26.36 39.74
C ARG A 605 8.45 -27.25 40.10
N ASP A 606 7.25 -27.04 39.52
CA ASP A 606 6.07 -27.83 39.87
C ASP A 606 5.13 -27.99 38.66
N LYS A 607 4.73 -29.24 38.43
CA LYS A 607 3.75 -29.60 37.41
C LYS A 607 2.36 -29.34 37.96
N ILE A 608 1.75 -28.20 37.64
CA ILE A 608 0.37 -27.93 38.03
C ILE A 608 -0.54 -28.51 36.95
N THR A 609 -1.22 -29.60 37.27
CA THR A 609 -2.27 -30.17 36.42
C THR A 609 -3.61 -29.61 36.90
N LEU A 610 -4.23 -28.74 36.09
CA LEU A 610 -5.61 -28.30 36.30
C LEU A 610 -6.53 -29.27 35.56
N THR A 611 -7.28 -30.09 36.30
CA THR A 611 -8.23 -31.08 35.76
C THR A 611 -9.57 -30.41 35.44
N SER A 612 -10.01 -30.57 34.21
CA SER A 612 -11.36 -30.46 33.63
C SER A 612 -12.20 -29.21 33.93
N CYS A 613 -12.34 -28.34 32.93
CA CYS A 613 -13.52 -27.49 32.75
C CYS A 613 -14.35 -28.03 31.58
N ARG A 614 -15.65 -28.25 31.79
CA ARG A 614 -16.58 -28.58 30.69
C ARG A 614 -16.94 -27.31 29.91
N TYR A 615 -16.85 -27.42 28.62
CA TYR A 615 -17.30 -26.38 27.69
C TYR A 615 -18.83 -26.47 27.53
N ASN A 616 -19.57 -25.43 27.88
CA ASN A 616 -20.97 -25.22 27.48
C ASN A 616 -21.03 -24.21 26.37
N GLU A 617 -21.69 -24.55 25.28
CA GLU A 617 -21.76 -23.80 24.00
C GLU A 617 -22.25 -22.34 24.05
N ALA A 618 -22.64 -21.85 25.22
CA ALA A 618 -23.30 -20.54 25.35
C ALA A 618 -22.48 -19.44 26.04
N SER A 619 -21.31 -19.73 26.59
CA SER A 619 -20.50 -18.70 27.25
C SER A 619 -19.21 -18.42 26.49
N SER A 620 -18.90 -17.16 26.31
CA SER A 620 -17.72 -16.72 25.61
C SER A 620 -16.45 -17.31 26.20
N ILE A 621 -15.51 -17.73 25.37
CA ILE A 621 -14.17 -18.18 25.76
C ILE A 621 -13.52 -17.24 26.80
N ASN A 622 -13.85 -15.95 26.74
CA ASN A 622 -13.35 -14.92 27.66
C ASN A 622 -13.79 -15.09 29.12
N GLU A 623 -15.01 -15.56 29.42
CA GLU A 623 -15.46 -15.77 30.81
C GLU A 623 -14.81 -16.97 31.46
N ASN A 624 -14.55 -18.03 30.71
CA ASN A 624 -13.87 -19.22 31.21
C ASN A 624 -12.37 -18.98 31.45
N ILE A 625 -11.74 -18.18 30.59
CA ILE A 625 -10.35 -17.72 30.79
C ILE A 625 -10.25 -16.80 32.01
N ALA A 626 -11.23 -15.92 32.24
CA ALA A 626 -11.28 -15.07 33.43
C ALA A 626 -11.44 -15.87 34.74
N THR A 627 -12.07 -17.04 34.72
CA THR A 627 -12.22 -17.93 35.88
C THR A 627 -10.92 -18.68 36.16
N VAL A 628 -10.14 -19.07 35.16
CA VAL A 628 -8.80 -19.65 35.30
C VAL A 628 -7.77 -18.60 35.70
N ALA A 629 -7.93 -17.33 35.28
CA ALA A 629 -7.05 -16.21 35.61
C ALA A 629 -7.12 -15.75 37.09
N LYS A 630 -7.99 -16.31 37.94
CA LYS A 630 -7.90 -16.13 39.40
C LYS A 630 -6.67 -16.82 40.03
N VAL A 631 -6.00 -17.69 39.30
CA VAL A 631 -4.63 -18.09 39.59
C VAL A 631 -3.73 -16.94 39.16
N LYS A 632 -2.97 -16.36 40.06
CA LYS A 632 -2.03 -15.25 39.82
C LYS A 632 -0.96 -15.70 38.83
N ILE A 633 -1.28 -15.62 37.52
CA ILE A 633 -0.34 -15.94 36.43
C ILE A 633 0.47 -14.68 36.19
N THR A 634 1.73 -14.69 36.59
CA THR A 634 2.72 -13.61 36.38
C THR A 634 3.39 -13.68 34.99
N SER A 635 2.90 -14.54 34.09
CA SER A 635 3.49 -14.84 32.79
C SER A 635 2.46 -14.70 31.65
N GLY A 636 2.90 -14.29 30.48
CA GLY A 636 2.06 -14.15 29.28
C GLY A 636 1.57 -15.53 28.78
N ILE A 637 0.30 -15.64 28.41
CA ILE A 637 -0.31 -16.83 27.85
C ILE A 637 -0.58 -16.59 26.38
N ILE A 638 -0.04 -17.44 25.49
CA ILE A 638 -0.38 -17.47 24.07
C ILE A 638 -1.38 -18.61 23.86
N ILE A 639 -2.55 -18.30 23.31
CA ILE A 639 -3.58 -19.30 22.98
C ILE A 639 -3.49 -19.56 21.47
N GLU A 640 -3.04 -20.75 21.08
CA GLU A 640 -3.04 -21.20 19.69
C GLU A 640 -4.32 -21.96 19.38
N LYS A 641 -4.98 -21.64 18.26
CA LYS A 641 -6.06 -22.47 17.71
C LYS A 641 -5.42 -23.62 16.93
N ALA A 642 -5.76 -24.84 17.30
CA ALA A 642 -5.40 -25.99 16.47
C ALA A 642 -5.96 -25.82 15.05
N PRO A 643 -5.18 -26.16 14.00
CA PRO A 643 -5.68 -26.14 12.63
C PRO A 643 -6.90 -27.05 12.52
N ALA A 644 -7.89 -26.64 11.73
CA ALA A 644 -9.03 -27.50 11.42
C ALA A 644 -8.48 -28.71 10.65
N ILE A 645 -8.68 -29.89 11.21
CA ILE A 645 -8.48 -31.15 10.46
C ILE A 645 -9.79 -31.34 9.70
N ASP A 646 -9.72 -31.27 8.34
CA ASP A 646 -10.81 -31.63 7.44
C ASP A 646 -11.23 -33.09 7.61
#